data_b52aedde98811e19e22d4a77d8114d9a
#
_entry.id   b52aedde98811e19e22d4a77d8114d9a
#
_cell.length_a   1.000
_cell.length_b   1.000
_cell.length_c   1.000
_cell.angle_alpha   90.00
_cell.angle_beta   90.00
_cell.angle_gamma   90.00
#
_symmetry.space_group_name_H-M   'P 1'
#
loop_
_entity.id
_entity.type
_entity.pdbx_description
1 polymer ?
#
loop_
_entity_poly.entity_id
_entity_poly.type
_entity_poly.pdbx_seq_one_letter_code
_entity_poly.pdbx_strand_id
1 'polypeptide(L)'
;MLNKLTKFIKQNKSVVITFLVTLFAIGFIFNLNKVTPFGDKSLLCVDFFHQYGPMLGGLYNKVTKFENIIYSFNIGLGIPFFRNFFNYLSSPFNILIFVFTKKTLLTSFSLIIGLKSVCAASTMVYYLNKKFKENNLTFIPLGIAYGLSQYFIAYYWNIMWLDGIVLLPLIVLGIESIVNEKKWKLYFVSLAIMLFSNYFIGYMICIFSCLYFILYLIYKTKFDLKNIKVTLKFVFERIKVFAFASLMSGAVIAVFLLPMFKSMFTISATGGDIPSTQYYLFSVRDFLESHLTGVKTTVFASDEITSPNISCGILVLILAIMFFINPKIKIKTKIIYSLLIGSLIFAFFNPAADYIMHAFHVPNDLPYRYSFLYSFLLVIISAYSLKNIKEMNFLVITIIYLLSITGLLYLTLDSWAGIEINMLFINMILLTIFFILYVIYHFFNKYKIHVLIGVILFSTINSIIATNYNWNITQEIKNFYESYNEINKNINYLKNYDKEKFYRVESISMLTLNDGDWYDYNGVNTFSSMAYESMAKFQNKLGIPGNGINSYYYQQTTPVYDLLFDIKYILGTSNDYTRYKSINEENNIQEFKYTNGLIYGVKNDLLNTYTEEQNPFTLQNEIMDNSTGINNIFTKSKYLKNEELYNDNNGSIIKFTYKNNYDNMYFFTNSSFIKFFIIGETLYYLDPDYANLTTGCPSLEYTYVDDYSEKRIINILSTSDTIDITVGYSNYYKNEFLVYDFNHALFEKAFEYLENYKFEYTKFKNNDIEGNITLDENMIVYTSIPYDEGWNVYVDGKKIKTQAFGNSLLVFKCSQGKHNIVLKYSPPMIKEGFIISIASIIILIIRKKVIKLLKV
;
A
#
# COMPACT_ATOMS: atom_id res chain seq x y z
N MET A 1 -37.32 19.13 -0.36
CA MET A 1 -36.30 18.07 -0.33
C MET A 1 -36.97 16.69 -0.50
N LEU A 2 -38.01 16.33 0.27
CA LEU A 2 -38.69 15.04 0.28
C LEU A 2 -39.25 14.66 -1.12
N ASN A 3 -39.93 15.57 -1.82
CA ASN A 3 -40.48 15.33 -3.15
C ASN A 3 -39.42 15.04 -4.23
N LYS A 4 -38.24 15.64 -4.11
CA LYS A 4 -37.11 15.35 -5.01
C LYS A 4 -36.53 13.96 -4.74
N LEU A 5 -36.42 13.58 -3.47
CA LEU A 5 -35.95 12.26 -3.04
C LEU A 5 -36.91 11.16 -3.48
N THR A 6 -38.19 11.32 -3.24
CA THR A 6 -39.25 10.38 -3.68
C THR A 6 -39.25 10.20 -5.21
N LYS A 7 -39.08 11.29 -5.96
CA LYS A 7 -38.96 11.25 -7.42
C LYS A 7 -37.71 10.49 -7.87
N PHE A 8 -36.56 10.74 -7.19
CA PHE A 8 -35.31 10.02 -7.46
C PHE A 8 -35.46 8.53 -7.21
N ILE A 9 -36.01 8.12 -6.05
CA ILE A 9 -36.26 6.73 -5.69
C ILE A 9 -37.13 6.04 -6.74
N LYS A 10 -38.26 6.67 -7.15
CA LYS A 10 -39.15 6.10 -8.18
C LYS A 10 -38.44 5.92 -9.52
N GLN A 11 -37.57 6.87 -9.91
CA GLN A 11 -36.85 6.84 -11.19
C GLN A 11 -35.67 5.89 -11.20
N ASN A 12 -35.12 5.51 -10.02
CA ASN A 12 -33.94 4.66 -9.87
C ASN A 12 -34.20 3.48 -8.92
N LYS A 13 -35.39 2.89 -8.98
CA LYS A 13 -35.83 1.83 -8.03
C LYS A 13 -34.86 0.67 -7.96
N SER A 14 -34.32 0.19 -9.09
CA SER A 14 -33.35 -0.92 -9.12
C SER A 14 -32.03 -0.55 -8.43
N VAL A 15 -31.56 0.70 -8.59
CA VAL A 15 -30.34 1.19 -7.92
C VAL A 15 -30.53 1.21 -6.39
N VAL A 16 -31.68 1.71 -5.93
CA VAL A 16 -32.00 1.77 -4.48
C VAL A 16 -32.12 0.37 -3.88
N ILE A 17 -32.80 -0.56 -4.57
CA ILE A 17 -32.91 -1.95 -4.11
C ILE A 17 -31.51 -2.59 -4.09
N THR A 18 -30.69 -2.39 -5.11
CA THR A 18 -29.30 -2.90 -5.12
C THR A 18 -28.51 -2.37 -3.92
N PHE A 19 -28.61 -1.06 -3.65
CA PHE A 19 -27.96 -0.45 -2.49
C PHE A 19 -28.37 -1.17 -1.19
N LEU A 20 -29.68 -1.34 -0.97
CA LEU A 20 -30.19 -1.96 0.26
C LEU A 20 -29.82 -3.45 0.37
N VAL A 21 -29.92 -4.21 -0.72
CA VAL A 21 -29.58 -5.64 -0.72
C VAL A 21 -28.08 -5.85 -0.51
N THR A 22 -27.23 -5.06 -1.17
CA THR A 22 -25.78 -5.16 -0.97
C THR A 22 -25.38 -4.69 0.42
N LEU A 23 -26.03 -3.65 0.96
CA LEU A 23 -25.81 -3.21 2.35
C LEU A 23 -26.19 -4.31 3.35
N PHE A 24 -27.31 -4.99 3.14
CA PHE A 24 -27.70 -6.15 3.94
C PHE A 24 -26.67 -7.29 3.82
N ALA A 25 -26.22 -7.61 2.60
CA ALA A 25 -25.22 -8.67 2.38
C ALA A 25 -23.89 -8.37 3.10
N ILE A 26 -23.38 -7.16 2.98
CA ILE A 26 -22.16 -6.73 3.70
C ILE A 26 -22.36 -6.75 5.21
N GLY A 27 -23.47 -6.22 5.70
CA GLY A 27 -23.80 -6.27 7.14
C GLY A 27 -23.90 -7.70 7.67
N PHE A 28 -24.47 -8.61 6.88
CA PHE A 28 -24.55 -10.03 7.20
C PHE A 28 -23.15 -10.70 7.22
N ILE A 29 -22.28 -10.39 6.21
CA ILE A 29 -20.89 -10.86 6.18
C ILE A 29 -20.12 -10.36 7.40
N PHE A 30 -20.27 -9.07 7.75
CA PHE A 30 -19.62 -8.51 8.94
C PHE A 30 -20.09 -9.20 10.22
N ASN A 31 -21.39 -9.46 10.34
CA ASN A 31 -21.94 -10.18 11.50
C ASN A 31 -21.40 -11.62 11.61
N LEU A 32 -21.37 -12.37 10.49
CA LEU A 32 -20.80 -13.72 10.46
C LEU A 32 -19.34 -13.77 10.92
N ASN A 33 -18.56 -12.78 10.52
CA ASN A 33 -17.11 -12.69 10.80
C ASN A 33 -16.82 -11.86 12.06
N LYS A 34 -17.83 -11.45 12.82
CA LYS A 34 -17.69 -10.60 14.02
C LYS A 34 -16.94 -9.30 13.76
N VAL A 35 -17.03 -8.75 12.55
CA VAL A 35 -16.39 -7.48 12.18
C VAL A 35 -17.18 -6.31 12.79
N THR A 36 -16.48 -5.33 13.35
CA THR A 36 -17.08 -4.10 13.89
C THR A 36 -17.92 -3.37 12.82
N PRO A 37 -19.13 -2.86 13.12
CA PRO A 37 -19.76 -2.70 14.44
C PRO A 37 -20.53 -3.91 14.96
N PHE A 38 -20.52 -5.06 14.31
CA PHE A 38 -21.28 -6.25 14.67
C PHE A 38 -20.51 -7.23 15.58
N GLY A 39 -19.24 -6.95 15.87
CA GLY A 39 -18.40 -7.74 16.73
C GLY A 39 -17.10 -7.01 17.08
N ASP A 40 -16.12 -7.76 17.53
CA ASP A 40 -14.85 -7.30 18.11
C ASP A 40 -13.64 -7.41 17.18
N LYS A 41 -13.86 -7.79 15.92
CA LYS A 41 -12.78 -7.91 14.94
C LYS A 41 -12.71 -6.71 13.99
N SER A 42 -11.52 -6.41 13.49
CA SER A 42 -11.28 -5.37 12.47
C SER A 42 -10.91 -5.98 11.12
N LEU A 43 -10.98 -5.16 10.06
CA LEU A 43 -10.52 -5.53 8.72
C LEU A 43 -9.04 -5.18 8.47
N LEU A 44 -8.30 -4.84 9.53
CA LEU A 44 -6.87 -4.56 9.41
C LEU A 44 -6.11 -5.86 9.15
N CYS A 45 -5.50 -5.97 7.98
CA CYS A 45 -4.62 -7.08 7.61
C CYS A 45 -3.59 -6.59 6.60
N VAL A 46 -2.48 -7.32 6.48
CA VAL A 46 -1.38 -7.05 5.52
C VAL A 46 -0.99 -5.56 5.57
N ASP A 47 -0.91 -4.88 4.43
CA ASP A 47 -0.57 -3.45 4.34
C ASP A 47 -1.57 -2.54 5.04
N PHE A 48 -2.82 -2.95 5.18
CA PHE A 48 -3.79 -2.14 5.91
C PHE A 48 -3.46 -2.07 7.40
N PHE A 49 -2.90 -3.15 7.95
CA PHE A 49 -2.44 -3.17 9.33
C PHE A 49 -1.17 -2.34 9.51
N HIS A 50 -0.18 -2.54 8.64
CA HIS A 50 1.14 -1.91 8.79
C HIS A 50 1.27 -0.52 8.17
N GLN A 51 0.47 -0.18 7.13
CA GLN A 51 0.56 1.08 6.38
C GLN A 51 -0.70 1.94 6.50
N TYR A 52 -1.78 1.53 5.83
CA TYR A 52 -2.90 2.44 5.55
C TYR A 52 -3.71 2.78 6.81
N GLY A 53 -3.87 1.83 7.72
CA GLY A 53 -4.56 2.03 9.00
C GLY A 53 -3.87 3.09 9.87
N PRO A 54 -2.56 2.91 10.20
CA PRO A 54 -1.78 3.91 10.90
C PRO A 54 -1.76 5.28 10.22
N MET A 55 -1.59 5.33 8.89
CA MET A 55 -1.58 6.58 8.13
C MET A 55 -2.94 7.30 8.15
N LEU A 56 -4.07 6.56 8.12
CA LEU A 56 -5.41 7.14 8.34
C LEU A 56 -5.54 7.70 9.76
N GLY A 57 -4.93 7.02 10.74
CA GLY A 57 -4.79 7.53 12.10
C GLY A 57 -3.97 8.82 12.18
N GLY A 58 -2.89 8.91 11.41
CA GLY A 58 -2.07 10.12 11.27
C GLY A 58 -2.84 11.26 10.60
N LEU A 59 -3.60 10.97 9.53
CA LEU A 59 -4.49 11.96 8.92
C LEU A 59 -5.55 12.47 9.90
N TYR A 60 -6.16 11.56 10.67
CA TYR A 60 -7.12 11.94 11.72
C TYR A 60 -6.47 12.87 12.73
N ASN A 61 -5.28 12.55 13.25
CA ASN A 61 -4.55 13.37 14.21
C ASN A 61 -4.25 14.76 13.63
N LYS A 62 -3.68 14.85 12.42
CA LYS A 62 -3.32 16.13 11.78
C LYS A 62 -4.53 17.04 11.54
N VAL A 63 -5.63 16.49 11.04
CA VAL A 63 -6.83 17.29 10.75
C VAL A 63 -7.52 17.75 12.04
N THR A 64 -7.65 16.87 13.04
CA THR A 64 -8.30 17.21 14.31
C THR A 64 -7.49 18.18 15.17
N LYS A 65 -6.17 18.20 15.02
CA LYS A 65 -5.25 19.14 15.70
C LYS A 65 -4.92 20.37 14.86
N PHE A 66 -5.48 20.50 13.65
CA PHE A 66 -5.18 21.59 12.71
C PHE A 66 -3.69 21.69 12.32
N GLU A 67 -3.00 20.55 12.22
CA GLU A 67 -1.63 20.46 11.76
C GLU A 67 -1.56 20.48 10.23
N ASN A 68 -0.38 20.85 9.68
CA ASN A 68 -0.19 20.83 8.25
C ASN A 68 -0.05 19.39 7.72
N ILE A 69 -0.50 19.16 6.48
CA ILE A 69 -0.42 17.89 5.77
C ILE A 69 0.73 17.85 4.73
N ILE A 70 1.71 18.76 4.84
CA ILE A 70 2.79 18.90 3.85
C ILE A 70 3.94 17.96 4.19
N TYR A 71 4.43 18.01 5.44
CA TYR A 71 5.55 17.24 5.93
C TYR A 71 5.27 16.65 7.31
N SER A 72 5.83 15.49 7.64
CA SER A 72 5.68 14.83 8.95
C SER A 72 6.98 14.17 9.36
N PHE A 73 7.34 14.29 10.64
CA PHE A 73 8.44 13.55 11.27
C PHE A 73 7.97 12.28 11.99
N ASN A 74 6.70 11.94 11.92
CA ASN A 74 6.15 10.81 12.66
C ASN A 74 6.68 9.47 12.17
N ILE A 75 7.06 9.34 10.90
CA ILE A 75 7.59 8.12 10.32
C ILE A 75 8.78 8.43 9.40
N GLY A 76 9.66 7.46 9.21
CA GLY A 76 10.73 7.51 8.21
C GLY A 76 11.77 8.60 8.43
N LEU A 77 12.02 9.01 9.69
CA LEU A 77 12.88 10.15 10.04
C LEU A 77 12.35 11.50 9.56
N GLY A 78 11.26 11.50 8.85
CA GLY A 78 10.62 12.65 8.22
C GLY A 78 10.36 12.42 6.73
N ILE A 79 9.08 12.52 6.35
CA ILE A 79 8.66 12.34 4.96
C ILE A 79 7.65 13.43 4.55
N PRO A 80 7.56 13.73 3.26
CA PRO A 80 6.49 14.57 2.73
C PRO A 80 5.13 13.87 2.91
N PHE A 81 4.37 14.27 3.93
CA PHE A 81 3.07 13.66 4.24
C PHE A 81 2.10 13.75 3.05
N PHE A 82 2.19 14.79 2.23
CA PHE A 82 1.36 14.94 1.04
C PHE A 82 1.49 13.76 0.06
N ARG A 83 2.66 13.06 0.01
CA ARG A 83 2.86 11.87 -0.83
C ARG A 83 1.97 10.72 -0.34
N ASN A 84 2.02 10.41 0.96
CA ASN A 84 1.16 9.40 1.57
C ASN A 84 -0.31 9.80 1.47
N PHE A 85 -0.63 11.09 1.70
CA PHE A 85 -1.98 11.60 1.54
C PHE A 85 -2.52 11.34 0.14
N PHE A 86 -1.77 11.70 -0.90
CA PHE A 86 -2.26 11.60 -2.27
C PHE A 86 -2.23 10.16 -2.83
N ASN A 87 -1.35 9.30 -2.30
CA ASN A 87 -1.30 7.89 -2.70
C ASN A 87 -2.34 7.01 -2.00
N TYR A 88 -2.57 7.25 -0.70
CA TYR A 88 -3.36 6.33 0.13
C TYR A 88 -4.64 6.94 0.72
N LEU A 89 -4.65 8.25 1.03
CA LEU A 89 -5.59 8.84 1.97
C LEU A 89 -6.59 9.82 1.34
N SER A 90 -6.41 10.19 0.08
CA SER A 90 -7.19 11.23 -0.60
C SER A 90 -8.59 10.79 -1.07
N SER A 91 -9.01 9.55 -0.81
CA SER A 91 -10.36 9.09 -1.13
C SER A 91 -11.43 9.95 -0.44
N PRO A 92 -12.46 10.43 -1.20
CA PRO A 92 -13.56 11.18 -0.59
C PRO A 92 -14.32 10.42 0.49
N PHE A 93 -14.30 9.09 0.47
CA PHE A 93 -14.92 8.26 1.51
C PHE A 93 -14.21 8.38 2.85
N ASN A 94 -12.91 8.73 2.87
CA ASN A 94 -12.15 8.88 4.10
C ASN A 94 -12.61 10.06 4.96
N ILE A 95 -13.46 10.94 4.45
CA ILE A 95 -14.08 11.99 5.27
C ILE A 95 -14.91 11.41 6.42
N LEU A 96 -15.36 10.16 6.29
CA LEU A 96 -16.13 9.49 7.33
C LEU A 96 -15.30 9.20 8.59
N ILE A 97 -13.97 9.12 8.51
CA ILE A 97 -13.12 8.91 9.69
C ILE A 97 -13.34 10.01 10.74
N PHE A 98 -13.65 11.24 10.31
CA PHE A 98 -13.84 12.40 11.20
C PHE A 98 -15.19 12.42 11.95
N VAL A 99 -16.08 11.50 11.62
CA VAL A 99 -17.35 11.29 12.37
C VAL A 99 -17.10 10.44 13.62
N PHE A 100 -15.97 9.72 13.66
CA PHE A 100 -15.61 8.79 14.72
C PHE A 100 -14.57 9.40 15.65
N THR A 101 -14.45 8.85 16.86
CA THR A 101 -13.36 9.17 17.79
C THR A 101 -12.15 8.26 17.52
N LYS A 102 -10.98 8.61 18.05
CA LYS A 102 -9.78 7.77 17.93
C LYS A 102 -10.04 6.33 18.43
N LYS A 103 -10.81 6.16 19.52
CA LYS A 103 -11.17 4.85 20.09
C LYS A 103 -12.14 4.02 19.25
N THR A 104 -12.83 4.63 18.28
CA THR A 104 -13.78 3.94 17.39
C THR A 104 -13.36 4.03 15.92
N LEU A 105 -12.12 4.48 15.67
CA LEU A 105 -11.62 4.74 14.31
C LEU A 105 -11.61 3.48 13.45
N LEU A 106 -11.28 2.31 14.01
CA LEU A 106 -11.29 1.03 13.30
C LEU A 106 -12.68 0.65 12.76
N THR A 107 -13.74 1.04 13.47
CA THR A 107 -15.12 0.86 12.99
C THR A 107 -15.38 1.68 11.72
N SER A 108 -14.82 2.90 11.64
CA SER A 108 -14.97 3.72 10.43
C SER A 108 -14.33 3.05 9.21
N PHE A 109 -13.20 2.36 9.37
CA PHE A 109 -12.52 1.66 8.29
C PHE A 109 -13.39 0.55 7.70
N SER A 110 -13.98 -0.29 8.56
CA SER A 110 -14.91 -1.35 8.14
C SER A 110 -16.11 -0.77 7.39
N LEU A 111 -16.69 0.32 7.92
CA LEU A 111 -17.84 0.98 7.28
C LEU A 111 -17.47 1.60 5.92
N ILE A 112 -16.29 2.19 5.76
CA ILE A 112 -15.82 2.75 4.49
C ILE A 112 -15.68 1.63 3.45
N ILE A 113 -15.06 0.49 3.81
CA ILE A 113 -14.91 -0.66 2.92
C ILE A 113 -16.28 -1.18 2.47
N GLY A 114 -17.18 -1.42 3.43
CA GLY A 114 -18.54 -1.87 3.13
C GLY A 114 -19.31 -0.89 2.24
N LEU A 115 -19.22 0.42 2.53
CA LEU A 115 -19.89 1.46 1.74
C LEU A 115 -19.34 1.53 0.31
N LYS A 116 -18.05 1.36 0.10
CA LYS A 116 -17.46 1.32 -1.25
C LYS A 116 -18.00 0.16 -2.07
N SER A 117 -18.13 -1.05 -1.49
CA SER A 117 -18.75 -2.20 -2.16
C SER A 117 -20.20 -1.91 -2.55
N VAL A 118 -21.00 -1.35 -1.62
CA VAL A 118 -22.40 -0.97 -1.86
C VAL A 118 -22.53 0.08 -2.96
N CYS A 119 -21.65 1.08 -2.96
CA CYS A 119 -21.59 2.11 -3.99
C CYS A 119 -21.17 1.52 -5.36
N ALA A 120 -20.23 0.57 -5.40
CA ALA A 120 -19.82 -0.10 -6.63
C ALA A 120 -20.98 -0.88 -7.26
N ALA A 121 -21.70 -1.67 -6.47
CA ALA A 121 -22.91 -2.37 -6.92
C ALA A 121 -23.95 -1.39 -7.48
N SER A 122 -24.18 -0.29 -6.78
CA SER A 122 -25.17 0.73 -7.14
C SER A 122 -24.80 1.50 -8.42
N THR A 123 -23.55 1.90 -8.57
CA THR A 123 -23.06 2.62 -9.76
C THR A 123 -23.08 1.70 -10.99
N MET A 124 -22.84 0.40 -10.81
CA MET A 124 -22.94 -0.59 -11.86
C MET A 124 -24.39 -0.72 -12.38
N VAL A 125 -25.37 -0.88 -11.49
CA VAL A 125 -26.79 -0.92 -11.90
C VAL A 125 -27.23 0.40 -12.52
N TYR A 126 -26.79 1.52 -11.96
CA TYR A 126 -27.07 2.84 -12.56
C TYR A 126 -26.52 2.94 -13.99
N TYR A 127 -25.29 2.48 -14.23
CA TYR A 127 -24.68 2.41 -15.56
C TYR A 127 -25.50 1.53 -16.51
N LEU A 128 -25.87 0.31 -16.08
CA LEU A 128 -26.66 -0.61 -16.91
C LEU A 128 -28.02 -0.01 -17.28
N ASN A 129 -28.72 0.60 -16.33
CA ASN A 129 -29.98 1.27 -16.58
C ASN A 129 -29.84 2.39 -17.63
N LYS A 130 -28.80 3.21 -17.55
CA LYS A 130 -28.53 4.28 -18.52
C LYS A 130 -28.14 3.73 -19.89
N LYS A 131 -27.30 2.69 -19.91
CA LYS A 131 -26.86 2.03 -21.14
C LYS A 131 -28.03 1.42 -21.92
N PHE A 132 -28.90 0.70 -21.23
CA PHE A 132 -30.07 0.03 -21.84
C PHE A 132 -31.33 0.89 -21.87
N LYS A 133 -31.29 2.10 -21.29
CA LYS A 133 -32.41 3.05 -21.16
C LYS A 133 -33.65 2.47 -20.48
N GLU A 134 -33.43 1.66 -19.45
CA GLU A 134 -34.46 0.95 -18.69
C GLU A 134 -34.14 1.02 -17.19
N ASN A 135 -35.14 1.13 -16.33
CA ASN A 135 -34.98 0.92 -14.88
C ASN A 135 -35.36 -0.53 -14.59
N ASN A 136 -34.42 -1.46 -14.88
CA ASN A 136 -34.68 -2.87 -14.90
C ASN A 136 -34.20 -3.55 -13.61
N LEU A 137 -35.13 -4.20 -12.91
CA LEU A 137 -34.82 -4.93 -11.68
C LEU A 137 -33.96 -6.18 -11.93
N THR A 138 -33.92 -6.69 -13.17
CA THR A 138 -33.09 -7.86 -13.52
C THR A 138 -31.58 -7.55 -13.46
N PHE A 139 -31.17 -6.27 -13.41
CA PHE A 139 -29.78 -5.90 -13.29
C PHE A 139 -29.27 -5.91 -11.83
N ILE A 140 -30.15 -6.06 -10.84
CA ILE A 140 -29.77 -6.11 -9.41
C ILE A 140 -28.73 -7.20 -9.13
N PRO A 141 -28.94 -8.48 -9.54
CA PRO A 141 -27.96 -9.54 -9.33
C PRO A 141 -26.58 -9.23 -9.89
N LEU A 142 -26.53 -8.60 -11.06
CA LEU A 142 -25.29 -8.22 -11.74
C LEU A 142 -24.55 -7.11 -10.99
N GLY A 143 -25.28 -6.15 -10.41
CA GLY A 143 -24.69 -5.12 -9.55
C GLY A 143 -24.09 -5.70 -8.29
N ILE A 144 -24.80 -6.62 -7.61
CA ILE A 144 -24.31 -7.30 -6.40
C ILE A 144 -23.05 -8.11 -6.73
N ALA A 145 -23.06 -8.87 -7.84
CA ALA A 145 -21.91 -9.64 -8.30
C ALA A 145 -20.69 -8.76 -8.62
N TYR A 146 -20.89 -7.53 -9.12
CA TYR A 146 -19.82 -6.57 -9.35
C TYR A 146 -19.27 -5.98 -8.04
N GLY A 147 -20.14 -5.54 -7.13
CA GLY A 147 -19.75 -4.93 -5.86
C GLY A 147 -19.06 -5.90 -4.90
N LEU A 148 -19.36 -7.20 -5.04
CA LEU A 148 -18.78 -8.31 -4.26
C LEU A 148 -17.97 -9.26 -5.16
N SER A 149 -17.34 -8.74 -6.21
CA SER A 149 -16.46 -9.50 -7.11
C SER A 149 -15.19 -9.98 -6.42
N GLN A 150 -14.51 -10.94 -7.03
CA GLN A 150 -13.22 -11.46 -6.53
C GLN A 150 -12.18 -10.35 -6.34
N TYR A 151 -12.19 -9.30 -7.19
CA TYR A 151 -11.34 -8.13 -6.99
C TYR A 151 -11.60 -7.43 -5.64
N PHE A 152 -12.87 -7.21 -5.28
CA PHE A 152 -13.21 -6.64 -3.97
C PHE A 152 -12.76 -7.59 -2.85
N ILE A 153 -13.01 -8.89 -3.00
CA ILE A 153 -12.69 -9.90 -1.99
C ILE A 153 -11.17 -9.98 -1.74
N ALA A 154 -10.36 -9.93 -2.81
CA ALA A 154 -8.90 -10.01 -2.72
C ALA A 154 -8.27 -8.72 -2.17
N TYR A 155 -8.81 -7.56 -2.55
CA TYR A 155 -8.18 -6.26 -2.33
C TYR A 155 -8.98 -5.30 -1.44
N TYR A 156 -9.92 -5.77 -0.62
CA TYR A 156 -10.72 -4.91 0.27
C TYR A 156 -9.86 -4.09 1.24
N TRP A 157 -8.74 -4.62 1.66
CA TRP A 157 -7.79 -3.98 2.54
C TRP A 157 -6.93 -2.90 1.83
N ASN A 158 -6.82 -2.92 0.50
CA ASN A 158 -6.32 -1.80 -0.31
C ASN A 158 -7.44 -0.77 -0.49
N ILE A 159 -7.85 -0.15 0.61
CA ILE A 159 -9.05 0.68 0.71
C ILE A 159 -9.15 1.75 -0.39
N MET A 160 -8.01 2.32 -0.82
CA MET A 160 -7.94 3.35 -1.87
C MET A 160 -8.18 2.80 -3.28
N TRP A 161 -7.95 1.50 -3.53
CA TRP A 161 -8.18 0.91 -4.86
C TRP A 161 -9.66 0.70 -5.15
N LEU A 162 -10.47 0.55 -4.10
CA LEU A 162 -11.91 0.33 -4.23
C LEU A 162 -12.65 1.52 -4.86
N ASP A 163 -12.06 2.73 -4.85
CA ASP A 163 -12.62 3.86 -5.59
C ASP A 163 -12.66 3.58 -7.09
N GLY A 164 -11.74 2.76 -7.62
CA GLY A 164 -11.72 2.32 -9.00
C GLY A 164 -12.98 1.56 -9.39
N ILE A 165 -13.41 0.57 -8.59
CA ILE A 165 -14.64 -0.18 -8.89
C ILE A 165 -15.91 0.67 -8.71
N VAL A 166 -15.88 1.69 -7.84
CA VAL A 166 -17.02 2.62 -7.68
C VAL A 166 -17.16 3.56 -8.85
N LEU A 167 -16.04 4.12 -9.35
CA LEU A 167 -16.05 5.19 -10.34
C LEU A 167 -16.01 4.71 -11.80
N LEU A 168 -15.48 3.52 -12.07
CA LEU A 168 -15.36 2.96 -13.42
C LEU A 168 -16.70 2.94 -14.20
N PRO A 169 -17.84 2.49 -13.63
CA PRO A 169 -19.11 2.53 -14.32
C PRO A 169 -19.55 3.94 -14.73
N LEU A 170 -19.24 4.94 -13.88
CA LEU A 170 -19.57 6.35 -14.16
C LEU A 170 -18.63 6.95 -15.22
N ILE A 171 -17.35 6.60 -15.21
CA ILE A 171 -16.36 7.01 -16.20
C ILE A 171 -16.76 6.49 -17.57
N VAL A 172 -17.09 5.20 -17.67
CA VAL A 172 -17.50 4.57 -18.94
C VAL A 172 -18.83 5.14 -19.44
N LEU A 173 -19.80 5.39 -18.55
CA LEU A 173 -21.04 6.10 -18.91
C LEU A 173 -20.75 7.50 -19.46
N GLY A 174 -19.78 8.17 -18.89
CA GLY A 174 -19.30 9.48 -19.35
C GLY A 174 -18.71 9.41 -20.75
N ILE A 175 -17.88 8.39 -21.03
CA ILE A 175 -17.32 8.13 -22.38
C ILE A 175 -18.44 7.88 -23.39
N GLU A 176 -19.41 7.03 -23.06
CA GLU A 176 -20.56 6.76 -23.91
C GLU A 176 -21.37 8.04 -24.18
N SER A 177 -21.52 8.92 -23.18
CA SER A 177 -22.20 10.21 -23.33
C SER A 177 -21.43 11.19 -24.24
N ILE A 178 -20.09 11.17 -24.21
CA ILE A 178 -19.26 11.94 -25.15
C ILE A 178 -19.50 11.48 -26.57
N VAL A 179 -19.42 10.19 -26.83
CA VAL A 179 -19.59 9.64 -28.19
C VAL A 179 -21.01 9.84 -28.72
N ASN A 180 -22.02 9.58 -27.90
CA ASN A 180 -23.42 9.68 -28.31
C ASN A 180 -23.92 11.14 -28.43
N GLU A 181 -23.55 11.99 -27.43
CA GLU A 181 -24.25 13.29 -27.23
C GLU A 181 -23.27 14.47 -27.05
N LYS A 182 -21.96 14.27 -27.12
CA LYS A 182 -20.91 15.26 -26.81
C LYS A 182 -20.99 15.80 -25.36
N LYS A 183 -21.65 15.09 -24.46
CA LYS A 183 -21.76 15.43 -23.03
C LYS A 183 -20.54 14.90 -22.28
N TRP A 184 -19.68 15.80 -21.82
CA TRP A 184 -18.37 15.46 -21.25
C TRP A 184 -18.28 15.57 -19.71
N LYS A 185 -19.24 16.23 -19.06
CA LYS A 185 -19.13 16.58 -17.65
C LYS A 185 -19.04 15.37 -16.71
N LEU A 186 -19.82 14.30 -16.99
CA LEU A 186 -19.79 13.10 -16.15
C LEU A 186 -18.41 12.45 -16.22
N TYR A 187 -17.87 12.26 -17.43
CA TYR A 187 -16.53 11.72 -17.62
C TYR A 187 -15.46 12.58 -16.91
N PHE A 188 -15.49 13.90 -17.13
CA PHE A 188 -14.57 14.84 -16.51
C PHE A 188 -14.57 14.73 -14.98
N VAL A 189 -15.74 14.80 -14.34
CA VAL A 189 -15.86 14.79 -12.87
C VAL A 189 -15.46 13.43 -12.30
N SER A 190 -15.96 12.34 -12.88
CA SER A 190 -15.66 11.00 -12.36
C SER A 190 -14.18 10.63 -12.54
N LEU A 191 -13.56 11.02 -13.66
CA LEU A 191 -12.13 10.81 -13.87
C LEU A 191 -11.28 11.69 -12.97
N ALA A 192 -11.63 12.96 -12.78
CA ALA A 192 -10.91 13.86 -11.87
C ALA A 192 -10.95 13.35 -10.41
N ILE A 193 -12.12 12.89 -9.94
CA ILE A 193 -12.25 12.26 -8.62
C ILE A 193 -11.40 10.99 -8.54
N MET A 194 -11.39 10.15 -9.57
CA MET A 194 -10.60 8.92 -9.58
C MET A 194 -9.09 9.21 -9.48
N LEU A 195 -8.59 10.11 -10.32
CA LEU A 195 -7.18 10.51 -10.29
C LEU A 195 -6.78 11.17 -8.97
N PHE A 196 -7.70 11.90 -8.33
CA PHE A 196 -7.48 12.45 -7.00
C PHE A 196 -7.49 11.38 -5.90
N SER A 197 -8.42 10.42 -5.95
CA SER A 197 -8.57 9.37 -4.94
C SER A 197 -7.39 8.39 -4.94
N ASN A 198 -6.92 8.01 -6.13
CA ASN A 198 -5.73 7.17 -6.33
C ASN A 198 -5.25 7.31 -7.77
N TYR A 199 -4.11 7.94 -7.97
CA TYR A 199 -3.56 8.19 -9.31
C TYR A 199 -3.11 6.89 -10.00
N PHE A 200 -2.67 5.87 -9.25
CA PHE A 200 -2.15 4.63 -9.79
C PHE A 200 -3.26 3.77 -10.43
N ILE A 201 -4.37 3.54 -9.72
CA ILE A 201 -5.57 2.90 -10.29
C ILE A 201 -6.20 3.81 -11.36
N GLY A 202 -6.14 5.13 -11.15
CA GLY A 202 -6.55 6.13 -12.13
C GLY A 202 -5.80 6.01 -13.46
N TYR A 203 -4.50 5.73 -13.43
CA TYR A 203 -3.68 5.48 -14.62
C TYR A 203 -4.18 4.24 -15.40
N MET A 204 -4.44 3.12 -14.73
CA MET A 204 -4.99 1.92 -15.36
C MET A 204 -6.35 2.19 -16.02
N ILE A 205 -7.21 2.96 -15.35
CA ILE A 205 -8.50 3.41 -15.88
C ILE A 205 -8.30 4.36 -17.08
N CYS A 206 -7.28 5.21 -17.09
CA CYS A 206 -6.97 6.06 -18.24
C CYS A 206 -6.62 5.25 -19.50
N ILE A 207 -5.75 4.23 -19.37
CA ILE A 207 -5.43 3.32 -20.49
C ILE A 207 -6.71 2.64 -21.02
N PHE A 208 -7.48 2.05 -20.08
CA PHE A 208 -8.75 1.41 -20.45
C PHE A 208 -9.74 2.40 -21.08
N SER A 209 -9.83 3.63 -20.58
CA SER A 209 -10.70 4.67 -21.10
C SER A 209 -10.36 5.05 -22.54
N CYS A 210 -9.08 5.14 -22.89
CA CYS A 210 -8.64 5.37 -24.26
C CYS A 210 -9.04 4.21 -25.17
N LEU A 211 -8.78 2.97 -24.77
CA LEU A 211 -9.15 1.78 -25.53
C LEU A 211 -10.68 1.68 -25.72
N TYR A 212 -11.44 1.85 -24.61
CA TYR A 212 -12.89 1.81 -24.66
C TYR A 212 -13.47 2.92 -25.54
N PHE A 213 -12.94 4.14 -25.43
CA PHE A 213 -13.37 5.27 -26.27
C PHE A 213 -13.17 4.99 -27.76
N ILE A 214 -11.98 4.50 -28.15
CA ILE A 214 -11.64 4.19 -29.54
C ILE A 214 -12.61 3.13 -30.09
N LEU A 215 -12.75 2.00 -29.40
CA LEU A 215 -13.59 0.89 -29.85
C LEU A 215 -15.08 1.27 -29.86
N TYR A 216 -15.54 2.02 -28.85
CA TYR A 216 -16.93 2.49 -28.79
C TYR A 216 -17.22 3.57 -29.84
N LEU A 217 -16.25 4.42 -30.17
CA LEU A 217 -16.35 5.38 -31.28
C LEU A 217 -16.48 4.67 -32.63
N ILE A 218 -15.63 3.65 -32.88
CA ILE A 218 -15.74 2.79 -34.08
C ILE A 218 -17.10 2.09 -34.12
N TYR A 219 -17.57 1.57 -32.98
CA TYR A 219 -18.89 0.94 -32.89
C TYR A 219 -20.02 1.86 -33.32
N LYS A 220 -19.97 3.13 -32.92
CA LYS A 220 -21.03 4.14 -33.20
C LYS A 220 -20.90 4.84 -34.55
N THR A 221 -19.70 4.86 -35.12
CA THR A 221 -19.46 5.51 -36.42
C THR A 221 -20.17 4.73 -37.53
N LYS A 222 -20.97 5.44 -38.29
CA LYS A 222 -21.51 4.97 -39.56
C LYS A 222 -20.54 5.40 -40.66
N PHE A 223 -19.77 4.46 -41.14
CA PHE A 223 -18.84 4.73 -42.25
C PHE A 223 -19.64 4.93 -43.54
N ASP A 224 -19.67 6.17 -44.06
CA ASP A 224 -20.24 6.52 -45.35
C ASP A 224 -19.08 6.87 -46.29
N LEU A 225 -18.75 5.94 -47.18
CA LEU A 225 -17.69 6.13 -48.19
C LEU A 225 -18.04 7.22 -49.20
N LYS A 226 -19.34 7.53 -49.42
CA LYS A 226 -19.77 8.61 -50.31
C LYS A 226 -19.61 9.99 -49.66
N ASN A 227 -19.69 10.07 -48.32
CA ASN A 227 -19.60 11.29 -47.55
C ASN A 227 -18.51 11.19 -46.42
N ILE A 228 -17.31 10.82 -46.82
CA ILE A 228 -16.20 10.62 -45.89
C ILE A 228 -15.92 11.84 -45.00
N LYS A 229 -16.13 13.07 -45.52
CA LYS A 229 -15.97 14.32 -44.79
C LYS A 229 -16.88 14.41 -43.56
N VAL A 230 -18.12 13.93 -43.67
CA VAL A 230 -19.11 13.91 -42.57
C VAL A 230 -18.68 12.90 -41.52
N THR A 231 -18.21 11.72 -41.93
CA THR A 231 -17.67 10.70 -41.06
C THR A 231 -16.45 11.23 -40.29
N LEU A 232 -15.47 11.80 -40.97
CA LEU A 232 -14.25 12.38 -40.33
C LEU A 232 -14.60 13.51 -39.36
N LYS A 233 -15.54 14.41 -39.74
CA LYS A 233 -16.02 15.49 -38.85
C LYS A 233 -16.64 14.91 -37.58
N PHE A 234 -17.50 13.87 -37.70
CA PHE A 234 -18.08 13.19 -36.55
C PHE A 234 -17.01 12.64 -35.59
N VAL A 235 -16.03 11.90 -36.11
CA VAL A 235 -14.92 11.30 -35.34
C VAL A 235 -14.10 12.38 -34.68
N PHE A 236 -13.63 13.37 -35.41
CA PHE A 236 -12.76 14.43 -34.92
C PHE A 236 -13.40 15.26 -33.82
N GLU A 237 -14.69 15.58 -33.92
CA GLU A 237 -15.40 16.31 -32.87
C GLU A 237 -15.47 15.52 -31.54
N ARG A 238 -15.59 14.17 -31.58
CA ARG A 238 -15.63 13.33 -30.38
C ARG A 238 -14.23 13.20 -29.75
N ILE A 239 -13.22 13.04 -30.61
CA ILE A 239 -11.82 13.02 -30.15
C ILE A 239 -11.48 14.33 -29.42
N LYS A 240 -11.83 15.49 -29.99
CA LYS A 240 -11.61 16.80 -29.36
C LYS A 240 -12.29 16.88 -27.97
N VAL A 241 -13.53 16.43 -27.87
CA VAL A 241 -14.27 16.49 -26.59
C VAL A 241 -13.68 15.53 -25.57
N PHE A 242 -13.30 14.33 -25.98
CA PHE A 242 -12.67 13.33 -25.12
C PHE A 242 -11.30 13.83 -24.62
N ALA A 243 -10.44 14.28 -25.53
CA ALA A 243 -9.11 14.81 -25.18
C ALA A 243 -9.21 16.03 -24.25
N PHE A 244 -10.13 16.97 -24.55
CA PHE A 244 -10.38 18.12 -23.68
C PHE A 244 -10.80 17.69 -22.28
N ALA A 245 -11.75 16.77 -22.17
CA ALA A 245 -12.25 16.32 -20.86
C ALA A 245 -11.18 15.55 -20.08
N SER A 246 -10.40 14.70 -20.74
CA SER A 246 -9.29 13.96 -20.14
C SER A 246 -8.20 14.89 -19.61
N LEU A 247 -7.74 15.84 -20.43
CA LEU A 247 -6.74 16.83 -20.02
C LEU A 247 -7.22 17.70 -18.87
N MET A 248 -8.47 18.16 -18.93
CA MET A 248 -9.05 18.97 -17.85
C MET A 248 -9.20 18.18 -16.54
N SER A 249 -9.46 16.87 -16.60
CA SER A 249 -9.53 16.04 -15.39
C SER A 249 -8.20 15.99 -14.65
N GLY A 250 -7.08 15.87 -15.35
CA GLY A 250 -5.76 15.95 -14.76
C GLY A 250 -5.36 17.39 -14.36
N ALA A 251 -5.68 18.36 -15.22
CA ALA A 251 -5.27 19.75 -14.99
C ALA A 251 -5.91 20.38 -13.74
N VAL A 252 -7.18 20.08 -13.43
CA VAL A 252 -7.85 20.59 -12.22
C VAL A 252 -7.17 20.13 -10.94
N ILE A 253 -6.56 18.97 -10.94
CA ILE A 253 -5.85 18.39 -9.77
C ILE A 253 -4.33 18.43 -9.94
N ALA A 254 -3.81 19.23 -10.87
CA ALA A 254 -2.37 19.32 -11.16
C ALA A 254 -1.54 19.76 -9.94
N VAL A 255 -2.14 20.52 -9.00
CA VAL A 255 -1.52 20.89 -7.73
C VAL A 255 -1.10 19.67 -6.89
N PHE A 256 -1.74 18.53 -7.07
CA PHE A 256 -1.38 17.26 -6.43
C PHE A 256 -0.57 16.37 -7.39
N LEU A 257 -0.97 16.25 -8.66
CA LEU A 257 -0.35 15.34 -9.62
C LEU A 257 1.09 15.71 -9.96
N LEU A 258 1.44 17.00 -10.13
CA LEU A 258 2.78 17.38 -10.52
C LEU A 258 3.82 17.16 -9.41
N PRO A 259 3.58 17.56 -8.14
CA PRO A 259 4.46 17.18 -7.04
C PRO A 259 4.61 15.68 -6.88
N MET A 260 3.52 14.92 -7.06
CA MET A 260 3.56 13.46 -6.98
C MET A 260 4.40 12.86 -8.10
N PHE A 261 4.21 13.31 -9.34
CA PHE A 261 5.01 12.87 -10.49
C PHE A 261 6.51 13.13 -10.26
N LYS A 262 6.88 14.32 -9.76
CA LYS A 262 8.29 14.61 -9.43
C LYS A 262 8.81 13.68 -8.32
N SER A 263 7.98 13.35 -7.34
CA SER A 263 8.34 12.46 -6.22
C SER A 263 8.60 11.01 -6.65
N MET A 264 8.01 10.56 -7.75
CA MET A 264 8.20 9.17 -8.23
C MET A 264 9.66 8.84 -8.55
N PHE A 265 10.50 9.83 -8.82
CA PHE A 265 11.93 9.63 -9.08
C PHE A 265 12.80 9.40 -7.82
N THR A 266 12.20 9.46 -6.64
CA THR A 266 12.89 9.27 -5.35
C THR A 266 12.41 8.02 -4.59
N ILE A 267 11.45 7.30 -5.14
CA ILE A 267 10.88 6.09 -4.56
C ILE A 267 11.19 4.88 -5.45
N SER A 268 11.14 3.69 -4.88
CA SER A 268 11.42 2.42 -5.58
C SER A 268 10.37 2.00 -6.61
N ALA A 269 9.21 2.65 -6.63
CA ALA A 269 8.07 2.29 -7.50
C ALA A 269 8.27 2.69 -8.98
N THR A 270 9.42 3.22 -9.38
CA THR A 270 9.73 3.60 -10.76
C THR A 270 11.11 3.08 -11.14
N GLY A 271 11.18 2.46 -12.30
CA GLY A 271 12.42 1.93 -12.85
C GLY A 271 12.37 0.41 -13.03
N GLY A 272 13.29 -0.09 -13.82
CA GLY A 272 13.39 -1.49 -14.20
C GLY A 272 13.21 -1.66 -15.70
N ASP A 273 13.86 -2.68 -16.23
CA ASP A 273 13.74 -3.06 -17.64
C ASP A 273 12.40 -3.73 -17.92
N ILE A 274 11.96 -3.66 -19.17
CA ILE A 274 10.77 -4.40 -19.61
C ILE A 274 11.04 -5.90 -19.39
N PRO A 275 10.21 -6.60 -18.60
CA PRO A 275 10.45 -8.00 -18.30
C PRO A 275 10.34 -8.84 -19.58
N SER A 276 11.31 -9.73 -19.81
CA SER A 276 11.32 -10.66 -20.95
C SER A 276 10.44 -11.89 -20.69
N THR A 277 10.19 -12.22 -19.43
CA THR A 277 9.39 -13.36 -18.99
C THR A 277 8.28 -12.91 -18.06
N GLN A 278 7.21 -13.70 -18.00
CA GLN A 278 6.10 -13.42 -17.09
C GLN A 278 6.54 -13.66 -15.65
N TYR A 279 6.30 -12.67 -14.80
CA TYR A 279 6.67 -12.69 -13.39
C TYR A 279 5.73 -13.63 -12.60
N TYR A 280 4.42 -13.49 -12.84
CA TYR A 280 3.41 -14.37 -12.24
C TYR A 280 2.98 -15.40 -13.26
N LEU A 281 3.18 -16.69 -12.92
CA LEU A 281 2.92 -17.79 -13.83
C LEU A 281 1.57 -18.45 -13.52
N PHE A 282 0.70 -18.49 -14.50
CA PHE A 282 -0.55 -19.25 -14.46
C PHE A 282 -0.85 -19.81 -15.85
N SER A 283 -1.55 -20.94 -15.88
CA SER A 283 -1.94 -21.59 -17.13
C SER A 283 -3.25 -21.04 -17.68
N VAL A 284 -3.57 -21.38 -18.93
CA VAL A 284 -4.89 -21.10 -19.50
C VAL A 284 -6.00 -21.76 -18.69
N ARG A 285 -5.73 -22.93 -18.11
CA ARG A 285 -6.65 -23.64 -17.22
C ARG A 285 -6.93 -22.81 -15.97
N ASP A 286 -5.89 -22.33 -15.27
CA ASP A 286 -6.03 -21.49 -14.06
C ASP A 286 -6.86 -20.25 -14.35
N PHE A 287 -6.63 -19.61 -15.51
CA PHE A 287 -7.41 -18.48 -15.96
C PHE A 287 -8.90 -18.82 -16.17
N LEU A 288 -9.23 -19.96 -16.77
CA LEU A 288 -10.62 -20.38 -16.98
C LEU A 288 -11.30 -20.70 -15.64
N GLU A 289 -10.61 -21.40 -14.77
CA GLU A 289 -11.13 -21.79 -13.46
C GLU A 289 -11.27 -20.60 -12.48
N SER A 290 -10.45 -19.54 -12.64
CA SER A 290 -10.55 -18.32 -11.84
C SER A 290 -11.87 -17.54 -12.01
N HIS A 291 -12.76 -17.97 -12.91
CA HIS A 291 -14.11 -17.41 -13.04
C HIS A 291 -15.13 -18.06 -12.08
N LEU A 292 -14.80 -19.18 -11.44
CA LEU A 292 -15.70 -19.91 -10.56
C LEU A 292 -15.91 -19.18 -9.23
N THR A 293 -17.04 -19.46 -8.58
CA THR A 293 -17.33 -18.95 -7.24
C THR A 293 -16.45 -19.65 -6.20
N GLY A 294 -15.85 -18.89 -5.29
CA GLY A 294 -15.07 -19.45 -4.19
C GLY A 294 -13.66 -19.91 -4.59
N VAL A 295 -13.12 -19.43 -5.72
CA VAL A 295 -11.72 -19.55 -6.04
C VAL A 295 -10.90 -18.77 -5.01
N LYS A 296 -9.77 -19.34 -4.56
CA LYS A 296 -8.83 -18.66 -3.67
C LYS A 296 -8.36 -17.33 -4.28
N THR A 297 -8.20 -16.33 -3.44
CA THR A 297 -7.66 -15.03 -3.90
C THR A 297 -6.17 -15.12 -4.11
N THR A 298 -5.66 -14.51 -5.16
CA THR A 298 -4.24 -14.28 -5.39
C THR A 298 -3.84 -12.92 -4.82
N VAL A 299 -2.91 -12.92 -3.87
CA VAL A 299 -2.40 -11.71 -3.19
C VAL A 299 -0.89 -11.65 -3.28
N PHE A 300 -0.20 -12.75 -2.94
CA PHE A 300 1.26 -12.81 -2.91
C PHE A 300 1.84 -13.52 -4.13
N ALA A 301 3.09 -13.17 -4.48
CA ALA A 301 3.85 -13.86 -5.52
C ALA A 301 4.13 -15.33 -5.17
N SER A 302 4.18 -15.63 -3.88
CA SER A 302 4.36 -16.98 -3.32
C SER A 302 3.09 -17.82 -3.27
N ASP A 303 1.93 -17.27 -3.65
CA ASP A 303 0.68 -18.03 -3.68
C ASP A 303 0.80 -19.20 -4.68
N GLU A 304 0.24 -20.35 -4.32
CA GLU A 304 0.28 -21.57 -5.14
C GLU A 304 -0.29 -21.34 -6.54
N ILE A 305 -1.26 -20.44 -6.67
CA ILE A 305 -1.86 -20.04 -7.93
C ILE A 305 -1.88 -18.52 -8.02
N THR A 306 -1.29 -17.99 -9.07
CA THR A 306 -1.11 -16.54 -9.28
C THR A 306 -2.02 -15.97 -10.38
N SER A 307 -3.20 -16.57 -10.60
CA SER A 307 -4.18 -16.13 -11.61
C SER A 307 -4.89 -14.82 -11.21
N PRO A 308 -5.37 -14.01 -12.17
CA PRO A 308 -6.03 -12.73 -11.86
C PRO A 308 -7.36 -12.91 -11.11
N ASN A 309 -7.63 -12.03 -10.16
CA ASN A 309 -8.86 -12.01 -9.34
C ASN A 309 -10.05 -11.46 -10.16
N ILE A 310 -10.78 -12.31 -10.89
CA ILE A 310 -11.77 -11.92 -11.89
C ILE A 310 -13.18 -12.46 -11.69
N SER A 311 -13.40 -13.43 -10.78
CA SER A 311 -14.73 -14.02 -10.58
C SER A 311 -15.79 -12.98 -10.19
N CYS A 312 -16.94 -13.09 -10.83
CA CYS A 312 -18.17 -12.39 -10.46
C CYS A 312 -19.30 -13.39 -10.13
N GLY A 313 -18.94 -14.64 -9.87
CA GLY A 313 -19.86 -15.72 -9.55
C GLY A 313 -20.41 -16.47 -10.77
N ILE A 314 -20.92 -17.69 -10.52
CA ILE A 314 -21.31 -18.64 -11.57
C ILE A 314 -22.42 -18.10 -12.50
N LEU A 315 -23.35 -17.29 -11.99
CA LEU A 315 -24.40 -16.68 -12.83
C LEU A 315 -23.79 -15.77 -13.91
N VAL A 316 -22.82 -14.91 -13.54
CA VAL A 316 -22.18 -13.99 -14.48
C VAL A 316 -21.38 -14.77 -15.52
N LEU A 317 -20.68 -15.83 -15.11
CA LEU A 317 -19.93 -16.70 -16.03
C LEU A 317 -20.84 -17.31 -17.08
N ILE A 318 -21.94 -17.93 -16.70
CA ILE A 318 -22.86 -18.55 -17.66
C ILE A 318 -23.51 -17.52 -18.59
N LEU A 319 -23.93 -16.38 -18.06
CA LEU A 319 -24.48 -15.30 -18.89
C LEU A 319 -23.43 -14.72 -19.84
N ALA A 320 -22.17 -14.66 -19.45
CA ALA A 320 -21.07 -14.24 -20.31
C ALA A 320 -20.83 -15.24 -21.46
N ILE A 321 -20.88 -16.54 -21.23
CA ILE A 321 -20.84 -17.56 -22.27
C ILE A 321 -22.03 -17.41 -23.24
N MET A 322 -23.22 -17.25 -22.68
CA MET A 322 -24.44 -17.04 -23.46
C MET A 322 -24.40 -15.80 -24.37
N PHE A 323 -23.62 -14.76 -24.02
CA PHE A 323 -23.45 -13.56 -24.86
C PHE A 323 -22.93 -13.89 -26.25
N PHE A 324 -21.98 -14.79 -26.35
CA PHE A 324 -21.36 -15.15 -27.61
C PHE A 324 -22.28 -16.01 -28.49
N ILE A 325 -23.16 -16.80 -27.88
CA ILE A 325 -24.05 -17.74 -28.55
C ILE A 325 -25.38 -17.08 -28.94
N ASN A 326 -25.85 -16.08 -28.18
CA ASN A 326 -27.16 -15.46 -28.34
C ASN A 326 -27.30 -14.81 -29.74
N PRO A 327 -28.28 -15.26 -30.58
CA PRO A 327 -28.44 -14.79 -31.97
C PRO A 327 -28.98 -13.35 -32.06
N LYS A 328 -29.63 -12.84 -31.00
CA LYS A 328 -30.22 -11.48 -31.00
C LYS A 328 -29.19 -10.41 -30.66
N ILE A 329 -28.02 -10.79 -30.15
CA ILE A 329 -26.96 -9.84 -29.92
C ILE A 329 -26.21 -9.61 -31.25
N LYS A 330 -26.19 -8.36 -31.69
CA LYS A 330 -25.55 -7.98 -32.96
C LYS A 330 -24.09 -8.38 -32.98
N ILE A 331 -23.65 -8.96 -34.09
CA ILE A 331 -22.25 -9.41 -34.27
C ILE A 331 -21.25 -8.26 -34.04
N LYS A 332 -21.57 -7.04 -34.45
CA LYS A 332 -20.73 -5.86 -34.19
C LYS A 332 -20.56 -5.61 -32.69
N THR A 333 -21.58 -5.87 -31.87
CA THR A 333 -21.50 -5.77 -30.41
C THR A 333 -20.58 -6.86 -29.83
N LYS A 334 -20.73 -8.10 -30.31
CA LYS A 334 -19.87 -9.21 -29.92
C LYS A 334 -18.41 -8.91 -30.23
N ILE A 335 -18.10 -8.47 -31.47
CA ILE A 335 -16.72 -8.14 -31.88
C ILE A 335 -16.10 -7.07 -30.97
N ILE A 336 -16.80 -5.97 -30.69
CA ILE A 336 -16.24 -4.89 -29.85
C ILE A 336 -15.94 -5.36 -28.44
N TYR A 337 -16.85 -6.11 -27.80
CA TYR A 337 -16.60 -6.64 -26.47
C TYR A 337 -15.56 -7.76 -26.46
N SER A 338 -15.47 -8.57 -27.54
CA SER A 338 -14.37 -9.54 -27.70
C SER A 338 -13.00 -8.86 -27.79
N LEU A 339 -12.91 -7.73 -28.51
CA LEU A 339 -11.66 -6.97 -28.59
C LEU A 339 -11.27 -6.34 -27.24
N LEU A 340 -12.25 -5.79 -26.49
CA LEU A 340 -12.00 -5.25 -25.16
C LEU A 340 -11.55 -6.34 -24.17
N ILE A 341 -12.25 -7.46 -24.14
CA ILE A 341 -11.93 -8.60 -23.26
C ILE A 341 -10.58 -9.21 -23.69
N GLY A 342 -10.40 -9.43 -25.00
CA GLY A 342 -9.16 -9.98 -25.53
C GLY A 342 -7.92 -9.14 -25.27
N SER A 343 -8.06 -7.80 -25.26
CA SER A 343 -6.94 -6.91 -24.89
C SER A 343 -6.52 -7.04 -23.42
N LEU A 344 -7.49 -7.26 -22.52
CA LEU A 344 -7.17 -7.50 -21.10
C LEU A 344 -6.61 -8.90 -20.88
N ILE A 345 -7.14 -9.92 -21.58
CA ILE A 345 -6.56 -11.28 -21.57
C ILE A 345 -5.11 -11.22 -22.08
N PHE A 346 -4.88 -10.51 -23.20
CA PHE A 346 -3.52 -10.30 -23.70
C PHE A 346 -2.61 -9.67 -22.64
N ALA A 347 -3.10 -8.66 -21.90
CA ALA A 347 -2.33 -8.02 -20.85
C ALA A 347 -2.02 -8.99 -19.68
N PHE A 348 -2.93 -9.89 -19.32
CA PHE A 348 -2.68 -10.90 -18.29
C PHE A 348 -1.60 -11.92 -18.69
N PHE A 349 -1.48 -12.25 -19.96
CA PHE A 349 -0.52 -13.26 -20.45
C PHE A 349 0.75 -12.68 -21.06
N ASN A 350 0.85 -11.35 -21.23
CA ASN A 350 1.99 -10.71 -21.86
C ASN A 350 2.73 -9.81 -20.87
N PRO A 351 4.00 -10.09 -20.54
CA PRO A 351 4.74 -9.36 -19.52
C PRO A 351 4.93 -7.87 -19.84
N ALA A 352 5.13 -7.50 -21.11
CA ALA A 352 5.27 -6.10 -21.49
C ALA A 352 3.94 -5.33 -21.37
N ALA A 353 2.82 -5.97 -21.72
CA ALA A 353 1.51 -5.35 -21.56
C ALA A 353 1.11 -5.23 -20.09
N ASP A 354 1.42 -6.23 -19.26
CA ASP A 354 1.23 -6.18 -17.81
C ASP A 354 2.07 -5.06 -17.17
N TYR A 355 3.36 -4.98 -17.54
CA TYR A 355 4.27 -3.90 -17.13
C TYR A 355 3.74 -2.50 -17.47
N ILE A 356 3.19 -2.31 -18.69
CA ILE A 356 2.54 -1.04 -19.07
C ILE A 356 1.31 -0.77 -18.20
N MET A 357 0.47 -1.78 -17.96
CA MET A 357 -0.71 -1.62 -17.10
C MET A 357 -0.35 -1.25 -15.66
N HIS A 358 0.81 -1.66 -15.16
CA HIS A 358 1.34 -1.33 -13.84
C HIS A 358 2.22 -0.05 -13.82
N ALA A 359 2.06 0.85 -14.79
CA ALA A 359 2.77 2.13 -14.88
C ALA A 359 4.30 1.98 -14.98
N PHE A 360 4.74 1.05 -15.80
CA PHE A 360 6.15 0.74 -16.05
C PHE A 360 6.90 0.25 -14.81
N HIS A 361 6.23 -0.57 -14.01
CA HIS A 361 6.79 -1.22 -12.84
C HIS A 361 6.31 -2.68 -12.76
N VAL A 362 7.20 -3.58 -12.32
CA VAL A 362 6.83 -4.97 -11.98
C VAL A 362 6.42 -4.99 -10.51
N PRO A 363 5.17 -5.32 -10.17
CA PRO A 363 4.76 -5.38 -8.77
C PRO A 363 5.43 -6.57 -8.07
N ASN A 364 5.96 -6.36 -6.87
CA ASN A 364 6.54 -7.44 -6.06
C ASN A 364 5.46 -8.44 -5.62
N ASP A 365 4.29 -7.90 -5.22
CA ASP A 365 3.09 -8.63 -4.85
C ASP A 365 1.85 -7.96 -5.43
N LEU A 366 0.66 -8.52 -5.20
CA LEU A 366 -0.61 -7.98 -5.66
C LEU A 366 -0.68 -7.91 -7.20
N PRO A 367 -0.62 -9.07 -7.89
CA PRO A 367 -0.61 -9.11 -9.35
C PRO A 367 -1.94 -8.64 -9.95
N TYR A 368 -1.88 -8.23 -11.21
CA TYR A 368 -3.07 -7.92 -12.02
C TYR A 368 -4.05 -6.93 -11.36
N ARG A 369 -3.52 -5.85 -10.76
CA ARG A 369 -4.29 -4.80 -10.05
C ARG A 369 -5.39 -4.17 -10.91
N TYR A 370 -5.35 -4.37 -12.22
CA TYR A 370 -6.35 -3.93 -13.20
C TYR A 370 -7.44 -4.97 -13.51
N SER A 371 -7.46 -6.12 -12.84
CA SER A 371 -8.42 -7.21 -13.12
C SER A 371 -9.90 -6.81 -12.95
N PHE A 372 -10.19 -5.78 -12.16
CA PHE A 372 -11.55 -5.21 -12.04
C PHE A 372 -12.11 -4.67 -13.37
N LEU A 373 -11.25 -4.26 -14.31
CA LEU A 373 -11.65 -3.85 -15.65
C LEU A 373 -12.26 -5.01 -16.43
N TYR A 374 -11.69 -6.20 -16.26
CA TYR A 374 -12.20 -7.43 -16.85
C TYR A 374 -13.54 -7.84 -16.24
N SER A 375 -13.63 -7.84 -14.90
CA SER A 375 -14.87 -8.11 -14.16
C SER A 375 -16.00 -7.17 -14.58
N PHE A 376 -15.70 -5.88 -14.78
CA PHE A 376 -16.64 -4.89 -15.29
C PHE A 376 -17.19 -5.27 -16.69
N LEU A 377 -16.33 -5.71 -17.60
CA LEU A 377 -16.73 -6.14 -18.95
C LEU A 377 -17.57 -7.42 -18.91
N LEU A 378 -17.22 -8.40 -18.05
CA LEU A 378 -18.01 -9.62 -17.86
C LEU A 378 -19.44 -9.29 -17.44
N VAL A 379 -19.61 -8.37 -16.50
CA VAL A 379 -20.94 -7.96 -16.03
C VAL A 379 -21.73 -7.25 -17.14
N ILE A 380 -21.07 -6.44 -17.99
CA ILE A 380 -21.76 -5.81 -19.13
C ILE A 380 -22.26 -6.84 -20.15
N ILE A 381 -21.39 -7.79 -20.55
CA ILE A 381 -21.82 -8.80 -21.55
C ILE A 381 -22.90 -9.73 -20.96
N SER A 382 -22.84 -10.02 -19.68
CA SER A 382 -23.89 -10.74 -18.96
C SER A 382 -25.23 -9.98 -18.97
N ALA A 383 -25.22 -8.66 -18.84
CA ALA A 383 -26.43 -7.84 -18.95
C ALA A 383 -27.06 -7.87 -20.34
N TYR A 384 -26.24 -7.93 -21.41
CA TYR A 384 -26.77 -8.16 -22.77
C TYR A 384 -27.45 -9.51 -22.90
N SER A 385 -26.88 -10.58 -22.33
CA SER A 385 -27.47 -11.91 -22.35
C SER A 385 -28.77 -11.97 -21.55
N LEU A 386 -28.75 -11.43 -20.33
CA LEU A 386 -29.92 -11.43 -19.46
C LEU A 386 -31.10 -10.67 -20.05
N LYS A 387 -30.85 -9.54 -20.69
CA LYS A 387 -31.88 -8.77 -21.41
C LYS A 387 -32.51 -9.55 -22.56
N ASN A 388 -31.74 -10.37 -23.25
CA ASN A 388 -32.19 -11.10 -24.44
C ASN A 388 -32.34 -12.62 -24.14
N ILE A 389 -32.50 -13.03 -22.88
CA ILE A 389 -32.55 -14.44 -22.49
C ILE A 389 -33.76 -15.18 -23.08
N LYS A 390 -34.90 -14.49 -23.26
CA LYS A 390 -36.11 -15.06 -23.85
C LYS A 390 -35.93 -15.46 -25.30
N GLU A 391 -34.99 -14.85 -25.98
CA GLU A 391 -34.77 -15.03 -27.42
C GLU A 391 -33.80 -16.20 -27.70
N MET A 392 -33.28 -16.83 -26.64
CA MET A 392 -32.44 -18.02 -26.77
C MET A 392 -33.30 -19.27 -26.80
N ASN A 393 -32.89 -20.21 -27.64
CA ASN A 393 -33.53 -21.52 -27.71
C ASN A 393 -33.31 -22.26 -26.36
N PHE A 394 -34.40 -22.81 -25.81
CA PHE A 394 -34.39 -23.58 -24.56
C PHE A 394 -33.37 -24.73 -24.61
N LEU A 395 -33.33 -25.49 -25.74
CA LEU A 395 -32.40 -26.59 -25.91
C LEU A 395 -30.94 -26.12 -25.81
N VAL A 396 -30.60 -24.97 -26.39
CA VAL A 396 -29.22 -24.42 -26.31
C VAL A 396 -28.83 -24.10 -24.88
N ILE A 397 -29.75 -23.50 -24.09
CA ILE A 397 -29.46 -23.21 -22.67
C ILE A 397 -29.33 -24.51 -21.87
N THR A 398 -30.14 -25.52 -22.17
CA THR A 398 -30.05 -26.84 -21.55
C THR A 398 -28.70 -27.51 -21.87
N ILE A 399 -28.21 -27.40 -23.10
CA ILE A 399 -26.90 -27.93 -23.50
C ILE A 399 -25.78 -27.19 -22.76
N ILE A 400 -25.84 -25.86 -22.67
CA ILE A 400 -24.86 -25.08 -21.90
C ILE A 400 -24.84 -25.51 -20.44
N TYR A 401 -26.02 -25.69 -19.82
CA TYR A 401 -26.13 -26.17 -18.45
C TYR A 401 -25.47 -27.56 -18.29
N LEU A 402 -25.82 -28.53 -19.15
CA LEU A 402 -25.29 -29.90 -19.08
C LEU A 402 -23.76 -29.91 -19.26
N LEU A 403 -23.24 -29.17 -20.25
CA LEU A 403 -21.80 -29.04 -20.48
C LEU A 403 -21.09 -28.40 -19.27
N SER A 404 -21.69 -27.39 -18.65
CA SER A 404 -21.13 -26.74 -17.48
C SER A 404 -21.12 -27.66 -16.26
N ILE A 405 -22.18 -28.44 -16.02
CA ILE A 405 -22.23 -29.45 -14.94
C ILE A 405 -21.19 -30.53 -15.20
N THR A 406 -21.08 -31.03 -16.43
CA THR A 406 -20.08 -32.06 -16.79
C THR A 406 -18.65 -31.53 -16.59
N GLY A 407 -18.39 -30.26 -16.97
CA GLY A 407 -17.11 -29.60 -16.72
C GLY A 407 -16.79 -29.47 -15.25
N LEU A 408 -17.75 -29.03 -14.41
CA LEU A 408 -17.58 -28.95 -12.96
C LEU A 408 -17.36 -30.34 -12.32
N LEU A 409 -18.07 -31.38 -12.79
CA LEU A 409 -17.84 -32.77 -12.35
C LEU A 409 -16.44 -33.25 -12.74
N TYR A 410 -15.97 -32.93 -13.95
CA TYR A 410 -14.60 -33.27 -14.36
C TYR A 410 -13.57 -32.64 -13.41
N LEU A 411 -13.75 -31.36 -13.01
CA LEU A 411 -12.87 -30.67 -12.07
C LEU A 411 -12.87 -31.30 -10.66
N THR A 412 -13.91 -32.02 -10.27
CA THR A 412 -13.89 -32.77 -8.98
C THR A 412 -13.01 -34.02 -9.04
N LEU A 413 -12.73 -34.55 -10.25
CA LEU A 413 -11.88 -35.72 -10.44
C LEU A 413 -10.40 -35.34 -10.63
N ASP A 414 -10.15 -34.14 -11.09
CA ASP A 414 -8.83 -33.59 -11.37
C ASP A 414 -8.58 -32.36 -10.48
N SER A 415 -8.08 -32.63 -9.27
CA SER A 415 -7.90 -31.60 -8.23
C SER A 415 -7.06 -30.43 -8.71
N TRP A 416 -7.61 -29.22 -8.60
CA TRP A 416 -6.92 -27.97 -8.81
C TRP A 416 -6.77 -27.21 -7.48
N ALA A 417 -5.56 -26.78 -7.17
CA ALA A 417 -5.24 -26.16 -5.89
C ALA A 417 -5.99 -24.83 -5.63
N GLY A 418 -6.43 -24.13 -6.69
CA GLY A 418 -7.13 -22.84 -6.61
C GLY A 418 -8.56 -22.88 -6.07
N ILE A 419 -9.20 -24.07 -5.95
CA ILE A 419 -10.57 -24.20 -5.44
C ILE A 419 -10.74 -25.50 -4.67
N GLU A 420 -11.43 -25.42 -3.55
CA GLU A 420 -11.79 -26.62 -2.79
C GLU A 420 -12.96 -27.37 -3.44
N ILE A 421 -12.96 -28.69 -3.30
CA ILE A 421 -14.00 -29.56 -3.86
C ILE A 421 -15.41 -29.19 -3.38
N ASN A 422 -15.56 -28.72 -2.14
CA ASN A 422 -16.83 -28.25 -1.59
C ASN A 422 -17.37 -27.05 -2.37
N MET A 423 -16.47 -26.15 -2.82
CA MET A 423 -16.85 -24.98 -3.62
C MET A 423 -17.27 -25.37 -5.04
N LEU A 424 -16.68 -26.44 -5.61
CA LEU A 424 -17.16 -27.01 -6.89
C LEU A 424 -18.59 -27.53 -6.76
N PHE A 425 -18.92 -28.26 -5.68
CA PHE A 425 -20.30 -28.69 -5.41
C PHE A 425 -21.25 -27.50 -5.22
N ILE A 426 -20.83 -26.44 -4.53
CA ILE A 426 -21.62 -25.21 -4.38
C ILE A 426 -21.89 -24.56 -5.75
N ASN A 427 -20.88 -24.49 -6.64
CA ASN A 427 -21.05 -24.00 -8.01
C ASN A 427 -22.08 -24.85 -8.78
N MET A 428 -22.06 -26.18 -8.66
CA MET A 428 -23.03 -27.08 -9.30
C MET A 428 -24.45 -26.86 -8.76
N ILE A 429 -24.60 -26.73 -7.44
CA ILE A 429 -25.90 -26.48 -6.79
C ILE A 429 -26.47 -25.14 -7.26
N LEU A 430 -25.68 -24.06 -7.20
CA LEU A 430 -26.10 -22.73 -7.62
C LEU A 430 -26.48 -22.70 -9.11
N LEU A 431 -25.66 -23.33 -9.96
CA LEU A 431 -25.92 -23.42 -11.38
C LEU A 431 -27.24 -24.17 -11.65
N THR A 432 -27.49 -25.27 -10.93
CA THR A 432 -28.74 -26.02 -11.03
C THR A 432 -29.95 -25.19 -10.58
N ILE A 433 -29.83 -24.45 -9.48
CA ILE A 433 -30.87 -23.52 -9.03
C ILE A 433 -31.16 -22.46 -10.09
N PHE A 434 -30.14 -21.83 -10.66
CA PHE A 434 -30.33 -20.84 -11.74
C PHE A 434 -30.97 -21.44 -12.97
N PHE A 435 -30.63 -22.69 -13.32
CA PHE A 435 -31.27 -23.41 -14.40
C PHE A 435 -32.74 -23.69 -14.11
N ILE A 436 -33.10 -24.18 -12.90
CA ILE A 436 -34.49 -24.37 -12.48
C ILE A 436 -35.28 -23.05 -12.53
N LEU A 437 -34.73 -21.98 -12.02
CA LEU A 437 -35.34 -20.65 -12.11
C LEU A 437 -35.56 -20.21 -13.56
N TYR A 438 -34.61 -20.52 -14.47
CA TYR A 438 -34.79 -20.28 -15.88
C TYR A 438 -35.94 -21.13 -16.49
N VAL A 439 -36.05 -22.42 -16.16
CA VAL A 439 -37.12 -23.30 -16.60
C VAL A 439 -38.48 -22.74 -16.15
N ILE A 440 -38.60 -22.34 -14.87
CA ILE A 440 -39.82 -21.70 -14.36
C ILE A 440 -40.13 -20.40 -15.11
N TYR A 441 -39.13 -19.59 -15.37
CA TYR A 441 -39.28 -18.33 -16.14
C TYR A 441 -39.75 -18.56 -17.59
N HIS A 442 -39.25 -19.63 -18.22
CA HIS A 442 -39.54 -19.97 -19.59
C HIS A 442 -40.96 -20.50 -19.78
N PHE A 443 -41.39 -21.45 -18.93
CA PHE A 443 -42.64 -22.14 -19.08
C PHE A 443 -43.83 -21.53 -18.30
N PHE A 444 -43.56 -20.78 -17.22
CA PHE A 444 -44.60 -20.33 -16.31
C PHE A 444 -44.60 -18.79 -16.13
N ASN A 445 -45.27 -18.10 -17.05
CA ASN A 445 -45.29 -16.62 -17.09
C ASN A 445 -45.75 -15.95 -15.79
N LYS A 446 -46.66 -16.58 -15.02
CA LYS A 446 -47.25 -16.02 -13.80
C LYS A 446 -46.21 -15.89 -12.65
N TYR A 447 -45.13 -16.65 -12.70
CA TYR A 447 -44.09 -16.68 -11.63
C TYR A 447 -42.86 -15.74 -11.91
N LYS A 448 -42.90 -14.91 -12.92
CA LYS A 448 -41.74 -14.06 -13.30
C LYS A 448 -41.19 -13.23 -12.15
N ILE A 449 -42.07 -12.69 -11.27
CA ILE A 449 -41.63 -11.90 -10.13
C ILE A 449 -40.93 -12.77 -9.06
N HIS A 450 -41.44 -13.99 -8.83
CA HIS A 450 -40.88 -14.93 -7.89
C HIS A 450 -39.51 -15.42 -8.40
N VAL A 451 -39.38 -15.68 -9.71
CA VAL A 451 -38.09 -16.02 -10.33
C VAL A 451 -37.11 -14.88 -10.16
N LEU A 452 -37.51 -13.64 -10.39
CA LEU A 452 -36.63 -12.48 -10.19
C LEU A 452 -36.14 -12.39 -8.74
N ILE A 453 -37.05 -12.55 -7.76
CA ILE A 453 -36.67 -12.57 -6.34
C ILE A 453 -35.70 -13.71 -6.08
N GLY A 454 -35.96 -14.93 -6.61
CA GLY A 454 -35.07 -16.08 -6.48
C GLY A 454 -33.67 -15.81 -7.05
N VAL A 455 -33.57 -15.23 -8.24
CA VAL A 455 -32.28 -14.88 -8.86
C VAL A 455 -31.52 -13.84 -8.02
N ILE A 456 -32.20 -12.81 -7.50
CA ILE A 456 -31.56 -11.84 -6.59
C ILE A 456 -31.08 -12.54 -5.31
N LEU A 457 -31.92 -13.36 -4.69
CA LEU A 457 -31.59 -14.08 -3.46
C LEU A 457 -30.37 -14.99 -3.64
N PHE A 458 -30.38 -15.87 -4.63
CA PHE A 458 -29.31 -16.84 -4.84
C PHE A 458 -28.02 -16.19 -5.36
N SER A 459 -28.12 -15.08 -6.12
CA SER A 459 -26.91 -14.29 -6.45
C SER A 459 -26.31 -13.60 -5.23
N THR A 460 -27.15 -13.13 -4.30
CA THR A 460 -26.67 -12.56 -3.02
C THR A 460 -26.01 -13.64 -2.15
N ILE A 461 -26.62 -14.81 -2.05
CA ILE A 461 -26.06 -15.96 -1.33
C ILE A 461 -24.72 -16.38 -1.94
N ASN A 462 -24.64 -16.46 -3.27
CA ASN A 462 -23.39 -16.75 -3.98
C ASN A 462 -22.27 -15.78 -3.60
N SER A 463 -22.57 -14.48 -3.59
CA SER A 463 -21.57 -13.46 -3.23
C SER A 463 -21.20 -13.52 -1.75
N ILE A 464 -22.14 -13.80 -0.85
CA ILE A 464 -21.87 -13.99 0.58
C ILE A 464 -20.94 -15.20 0.79
N ILE A 465 -21.22 -16.32 0.15
CA ILE A 465 -20.39 -17.54 0.25
C ILE A 465 -18.97 -17.25 -0.25
N ALA A 466 -18.83 -16.69 -1.44
CA ALA A 466 -17.53 -16.39 -2.02
C ALA A 466 -16.69 -15.45 -1.14
N THR A 467 -17.33 -14.42 -0.57
CA THR A 467 -16.65 -13.45 0.30
C THR A 467 -16.25 -14.11 1.62
N ASN A 468 -17.18 -14.81 2.28
CA ASN A 468 -16.92 -15.44 3.57
C ASN A 468 -15.85 -16.53 3.50
N TYR A 469 -15.78 -17.26 2.38
CA TYR A 469 -14.78 -18.31 2.15
C TYR A 469 -13.36 -17.74 2.04
N ASN A 470 -13.19 -16.57 1.40
CA ASN A 470 -11.87 -15.97 1.15
C ASN A 470 -11.43 -14.96 2.22
N TRP A 471 -12.30 -14.59 3.17
CA TRP A 471 -11.93 -13.64 4.22
C TRP A 471 -11.40 -14.36 5.46
N ASN A 472 -10.12 -14.16 5.74
CA ASN A 472 -9.50 -14.62 6.98
C ASN A 472 -9.30 -13.42 7.91
N ILE A 473 -10.27 -13.16 8.79
CA ILE A 473 -10.27 -12.00 9.69
C ILE A 473 -9.91 -12.49 11.10
N THR A 474 -8.69 -12.17 11.52
CA THR A 474 -8.14 -12.61 12.81
C THR A 474 -7.88 -11.49 13.80
N GLN A 475 -7.79 -10.22 13.35
CA GLN A 475 -7.38 -9.09 14.17
C GLN A 475 -8.48 -8.66 15.15
N GLU A 476 -8.20 -8.78 16.46
CA GLU A 476 -9.07 -8.30 17.52
C GLU A 476 -8.83 -6.82 17.82
N ILE A 477 -9.92 -6.06 17.88
CA ILE A 477 -9.89 -4.62 18.20
C ILE A 477 -9.31 -4.38 19.59
N LYS A 478 -9.62 -5.28 20.54
CA LYS A 478 -9.18 -5.15 21.93
C LYS A 478 -7.65 -5.05 22.01
N ASN A 479 -6.93 -5.98 21.39
CA ASN A 479 -5.47 -6.01 21.43
C ASN A 479 -4.86 -4.73 20.85
N PHE A 480 -5.44 -4.23 19.76
CA PHE A 480 -4.99 -2.99 19.14
C PHE A 480 -5.17 -1.77 20.05
N TYR A 481 -6.30 -1.67 20.76
CA TYR A 481 -6.57 -0.53 21.65
C TYR A 481 -5.93 -0.65 23.05
N GLU A 482 -5.62 -1.84 23.52
CA GLU A 482 -4.82 -2.02 24.76
C GLU A 482 -3.42 -1.42 24.58
N SER A 483 -2.72 -1.80 23.52
CA SER A 483 -1.43 -1.20 23.13
C SER A 483 -1.56 0.32 22.91
N TYR A 484 -2.64 0.78 22.27
CA TYR A 484 -2.90 2.20 22.09
C TYR A 484 -2.98 2.96 23.41
N ASN A 485 -3.70 2.45 24.40
CA ASN A 485 -3.87 3.14 25.68
C ASN A 485 -2.55 3.28 26.43
N GLU A 486 -1.72 2.25 26.43
CA GLU A 486 -0.42 2.24 27.08
C GLU A 486 0.56 3.21 26.40
N ILE A 487 0.77 3.07 25.10
CA ILE A 487 1.69 3.93 24.34
C ILE A 487 1.24 5.39 24.41
N ASN A 488 -0.05 5.66 24.28
CA ASN A 488 -0.58 7.02 24.35
C ASN A 488 -0.39 7.64 25.76
N LYS A 489 -0.49 6.85 26.83
CA LYS A 489 -0.16 7.29 28.21
C LYS A 489 1.30 7.75 28.27
N ASN A 490 2.22 6.94 27.71
CA ASN A 490 3.65 7.19 27.69
C ASN A 490 3.99 8.45 26.85
N ILE A 491 3.43 8.58 25.67
CA ILE A 491 3.63 9.76 24.81
C ILE A 491 3.11 11.03 25.49
N ASN A 492 1.95 10.99 26.16
CA ASN A 492 1.43 12.12 26.92
C ASN A 492 2.31 12.48 28.12
N TYR A 493 2.88 11.48 28.81
CA TYR A 493 3.86 11.71 29.85
C TYR A 493 5.07 12.45 29.30
N LEU A 494 5.67 11.99 28.21
CA LEU A 494 6.83 12.61 27.57
C LEU A 494 6.54 14.04 27.13
N LYS A 495 5.40 14.33 26.50
CA LYS A 495 4.98 15.70 26.11
C LYS A 495 4.85 16.67 27.31
N ASN A 496 4.61 16.14 28.50
CA ASN A 496 4.56 16.93 29.73
C ASN A 496 5.93 17.05 30.42
N TYR A 497 6.71 16.00 30.37
CA TYR A 497 8.06 15.90 30.96
C TYR A 497 9.08 16.76 30.20
N ASP A 498 9.14 16.59 28.87
CA ASP A 498 10.08 17.27 28.00
C ASP A 498 9.41 18.43 27.24
N LYS A 499 10.00 19.62 27.36
CA LYS A 499 9.54 20.85 26.67
C LYS A 499 10.42 21.21 25.48
N GLU A 500 11.38 20.37 25.10
CA GLU A 500 12.13 20.56 23.86
C GLU A 500 11.19 20.58 22.66
N LYS A 501 11.54 21.39 21.67
CA LYS A 501 10.69 21.59 20.49
C LYS A 501 10.66 20.39 19.56
N PHE A 502 11.69 19.54 19.64
CA PHE A 502 11.81 18.34 18.84
C PHE A 502 12.60 17.24 19.58
N TYR A 503 12.13 16.04 19.53
CA TYR A 503 12.81 14.80 19.88
C TYR A 503 12.15 13.62 19.17
N ARG A 504 12.87 12.51 19.00
CA ARG A 504 12.29 11.25 18.52
C ARG A 504 12.08 10.26 19.65
N VAL A 505 11.04 9.46 19.48
CA VAL A 505 10.65 8.37 20.38
C VAL A 505 10.58 7.09 19.55
N GLU A 506 11.09 5.99 20.10
CA GLU A 506 10.90 4.67 19.50
C GLU A 506 10.40 3.66 20.51
N SER A 507 9.69 2.64 20.04
CA SER A 507 9.20 1.54 20.88
C SER A 507 10.00 0.28 20.58
N ILE A 508 10.48 -0.37 21.63
CA ILE A 508 11.13 -1.69 21.52
C ILE A 508 10.13 -2.74 21.02
N SER A 509 8.85 -2.59 21.42
CA SER A 509 7.74 -3.45 20.97
C SER A 509 6.80 -2.64 20.09
N MET A 510 7.07 -2.60 18.79
CA MET A 510 6.18 -1.93 17.84
C MET A 510 4.94 -2.79 17.56
N LEU A 511 3.78 -2.14 17.39
CA LEU A 511 2.55 -2.78 16.94
C LEU A 511 2.50 -2.86 15.42
N THR A 512 2.84 -1.74 14.77
CA THR A 512 2.86 -1.60 13.30
C THR A 512 4.15 -0.93 12.86
N LEU A 513 4.48 -1.06 11.57
CA LEU A 513 5.65 -0.40 10.99
C LEU A 513 5.51 1.13 10.83
N ASN A 514 4.34 1.71 11.18
CA ASN A 514 4.08 3.14 11.15
C ASN A 514 3.43 3.65 12.44
N ASP A 515 3.88 3.15 13.58
CA ASP A 515 3.35 3.50 14.89
C ASP A 515 3.40 5.01 15.17
N GLY A 516 4.41 5.71 14.71
CA GLY A 516 4.53 7.15 14.86
C GLY A 516 3.33 7.93 14.30
N ASP A 517 2.77 7.52 13.17
CA ASP A 517 1.54 8.12 12.61
C ASP A 517 0.31 7.78 13.46
N TRP A 518 0.20 6.53 13.94
CA TRP A 518 -0.95 6.13 14.76
C TRP A 518 -0.97 6.81 16.12
N TYR A 519 0.17 6.83 16.83
CA TYR A 519 0.29 7.36 18.19
C TYR A 519 0.68 8.84 18.26
N ASP A 520 1.04 9.45 17.14
CA ASP A 520 1.40 10.87 17.02
C ASP A 520 2.67 11.25 17.79
N TYR A 521 3.77 10.58 17.45
CA TYR A 521 5.14 10.92 17.89
C TYR A 521 6.11 10.92 16.70
N ASN A 522 7.23 11.61 16.81
CA ASN A 522 8.27 11.59 15.79
C ASN A 522 9.09 10.30 15.91
N GLY A 523 9.24 9.58 14.80
CA GLY A 523 9.89 8.26 14.80
C GLY A 523 10.75 7.97 13.58
N VAL A 524 11.45 6.83 13.65
CA VAL A 524 12.30 6.28 12.59
C VAL A 524 11.51 5.35 11.69
N ASN A 525 10.66 4.52 12.30
CA ASN A 525 9.99 3.41 11.63
C ASN A 525 9.17 3.87 10.43
N THR A 526 9.23 3.10 9.34
CA THR A 526 8.39 3.34 8.18
C THR A 526 8.20 2.08 7.35
N PHE A 527 6.98 1.94 6.83
CA PHE A 527 6.66 1.08 5.71
C PHE A 527 5.72 1.87 4.78
N SER A 528 6.23 2.30 3.65
CA SER A 528 5.46 3.09 2.69
C SER A 528 6.05 2.96 1.29
N SER A 529 5.22 2.66 0.28
CA SER A 529 5.66 2.75 -1.13
C SER A 529 6.09 4.18 -1.53
N MET A 530 5.84 5.17 -0.66
CA MET A 530 6.26 6.57 -0.85
C MET A 530 7.52 6.93 -0.05
N ALA A 531 8.13 5.98 0.64
CA ALA A 531 9.40 6.18 1.35
C ALA A 531 10.56 6.40 0.36
N TYR A 532 11.60 7.07 0.83
CA TYR A 532 12.82 7.25 0.05
C TYR A 532 13.62 5.94 -0.01
N GLU A 533 13.81 5.40 -1.21
CA GLU A 533 14.58 4.17 -1.41
C GLU A 533 16.04 4.33 -0.95
N SER A 534 16.65 5.49 -1.22
CA SER A 534 18.01 5.78 -0.78
C SER A 534 18.14 5.72 0.74
N MET A 535 17.14 6.20 1.49
CA MET A 535 17.13 6.14 2.94
C MET A 535 16.99 4.68 3.44
N ALA A 536 16.10 3.88 2.83
CA ALA A 536 15.96 2.47 3.20
C ALA A 536 17.29 1.70 3.00
N LYS A 537 17.99 1.96 1.90
CA LYS A 537 19.32 1.40 1.63
C LYS A 537 20.38 1.87 2.64
N PHE A 538 20.36 3.17 2.98
CA PHE A 538 21.32 3.73 3.94
C PHE A 538 21.09 3.19 5.35
N GLN A 539 19.85 3.03 5.78
CA GLN A 539 19.49 2.41 7.05
C GLN A 539 20.01 0.96 7.14
N ASN A 540 19.86 0.17 6.08
CA ASN A 540 20.41 -1.19 6.03
C ASN A 540 21.95 -1.21 6.18
N LYS A 541 22.66 -0.26 5.55
CA LYS A 541 24.13 -0.15 5.71
C LYS A 541 24.55 0.21 7.13
N LEU A 542 23.71 0.94 7.86
CA LEU A 542 23.92 1.24 9.27
C LEU A 542 23.53 0.08 10.21
N GLY A 543 23.06 -1.06 9.66
CA GLY A 543 22.67 -2.24 10.42
C GLY A 543 21.24 -2.25 10.93
N ILE A 544 20.38 -1.37 10.41
CA ILE A 544 18.96 -1.31 10.77
C ILE A 544 18.17 -2.29 9.89
N PRO A 545 17.30 -3.12 10.50
CA PRO A 545 16.46 -4.04 9.75
C PRO A 545 15.49 -3.31 8.81
N GLY A 546 15.24 -3.94 7.65
CA GLY A 546 14.35 -3.42 6.62
C GLY A 546 14.60 -4.09 5.28
N ASN A 547 13.68 -3.89 4.34
CA ASN A 547 13.75 -4.53 3.02
C ASN A 547 14.69 -3.81 2.02
N GLY A 548 15.33 -2.70 2.40
CA GLY A 548 16.20 -1.91 1.53
C GLY A 548 15.47 -1.20 0.37
N ILE A 549 14.16 -1.24 0.36
CA ILE A 549 13.29 -0.71 -0.70
C ILE A 549 12.44 0.44 -0.15
N ASN A 550 11.56 0.12 0.81
CA ASN A 550 10.52 1.05 1.28
C ASN A 550 10.12 0.85 2.74
N SER A 551 10.86 0.02 3.49
CA SER A 551 10.65 -0.17 4.92
C SER A 551 11.96 -0.32 5.67
N TYR A 552 11.97 0.21 6.88
CA TYR A 552 12.97 0.01 7.92
C TYR A 552 12.35 0.32 9.28
N TYR A 553 12.89 -0.30 10.33
CA TYR A 553 12.33 -0.17 11.66
C TYR A 553 13.38 -0.29 12.75
N TYR A 554 13.17 0.48 13.80
CA TYR A 554 14.03 0.50 14.99
C TYR A 554 13.87 -0.79 15.79
N GLN A 555 15.01 -1.38 16.13
CA GLN A 555 15.07 -2.52 17.05
C GLN A 555 16.27 -2.33 18.01
N GLN A 556 17.25 -3.22 17.97
CA GLN A 556 18.51 -3.00 18.64
C GLN A 556 19.43 -2.14 17.76
N THR A 557 20.04 -1.12 18.35
CA THR A 557 20.88 -0.15 17.66
C THR A 557 22.16 0.12 18.45
N THR A 558 23.06 0.94 17.91
CA THR A 558 24.27 1.41 18.59
C THR A 558 24.07 2.82 19.18
N PRO A 559 24.89 3.25 20.16
CA PRO A 559 24.86 4.64 20.65
C PRO A 559 25.14 5.67 19.55
N VAL A 560 25.99 5.33 18.58
CA VAL A 560 26.29 6.20 17.43
C VAL A 560 25.05 6.40 16.57
N TYR A 561 24.27 5.33 16.32
CA TYR A 561 23.02 5.43 15.56
C TYR A 561 22.00 6.34 16.27
N ASP A 562 21.79 6.14 17.57
CA ASP A 562 20.83 6.95 18.33
C ASP A 562 21.21 8.44 18.36
N LEU A 563 22.51 8.73 18.49
CA LEU A 563 23.02 10.10 18.40
C LEU A 563 22.80 10.72 17.02
N LEU A 564 23.14 9.99 15.95
CA LEU A 564 22.98 10.49 14.58
C LEU A 564 21.52 10.80 14.23
N PHE A 565 20.57 10.02 14.75
CA PHE A 565 19.16 10.15 14.41
C PHE A 565 18.32 10.77 15.54
N ASP A 566 18.94 11.27 16.60
CA ASP A 566 18.28 11.95 17.73
C ASP A 566 17.15 11.12 18.34
N ILE A 567 17.43 9.85 18.63
CA ILE A 567 16.51 8.97 19.36
C ILE A 567 16.65 9.27 20.85
N LYS A 568 15.80 10.14 21.37
CA LYS A 568 15.91 10.61 22.75
C LYS A 568 15.24 9.67 23.75
N TYR A 569 14.10 9.10 23.36
CA TYR A 569 13.33 8.23 24.24
C TYR A 569 13.06 6.88 23.62
N ILE A 570 13.15 5.84 24.45
CA ILE A 570 12.65 4.50 24.11
C ILE A 570 11.50 4.13 25.05
N LEU A 571 10.45 3.56 24.47
CA LEU A 571 9.33 2.93 25.18
C LEU A 571 9.63 1.43 25.27
N GLY A 572 9.90 0.96 26.48
CA GLY A 572 10.35 -0.37 26.78
C GLY A 572 11.60 -0.34 27.66
N THR A 573 12.09 -1.51 28.06
CA THR A 573 13.23 -1.65 28.96
C THR A 573 14.46 -2.14 28.21
N SER A 574 15.53 -1.36 28.26
CA SER A 574 16.89 -1.81 27.92
C SER A 574 17.73 -1.97 29.20
N ASN A 575 18.52 -3.01 29.24
CA ASN A 575 19.47 -3.24 30.36
C ASN A 575 20.80 -2.48 30.16
N ASP A 576 20.94 -1.70 29.13
CA ASP A 576 22.12 -0.89 28.85
C ASP A 576 22.06 0.45 29.63
N TYR A 577 22.38 0.39 30.91
CA TYR A 577 22.39 1.55 31.77
C TYR A 577 23.57 2.51 31.52
N THR A 578 24.55 2.12 30.73
CA THR A 578 25.60 3.03 30.25
C THR A 578 25.02 4.02 29.25
N ARG A 579 24.11 3.57 28.44
CA ARG A 579 23.48 4.29 27.36
C ARG A 579 22.19 5.02 27.77
N TYR A 580 21.34 4.36 28.56
CA TYR A 580 20.03 4.86 28.92
C TYR A 580 19.88 5.17 30.41
N LYS A 581 19.01 6.12 30.71
CA LYS A 581 18.55 6.48 32.03
C LYS A 581 17.06 6.23 32.14
N SER A 582 16.63 5.48 33.15
CA SER A 582 15.20 5.35 33.43
C SER A 582 14.65 6.68 33.96
N ILE A 583 13.58 7.16 33.33
CA ILE A 583 12.87 8.38 33.76
C ILE A 583 11.47 8.08 34.30
N ASN A 584 10.94 6.91 33.99
CA ASN A 584 9.68 6.41 34.52
C ASN A 584 9.67 4.88 34.52
N GLU A 585 9.97 4.27 35.65
CA GLU A 585 10.04 2.81 35.82
C GLU A 585 8.64 2.17 35.66
N GLU A 586 7.59 2.79 36.21
CA GLU A 586 6.22 2.25 36.12
C GLU A 586 5.74 2.11 34.68
N ASN A 587 6.16 3.01 33.79
CA ASN A 587 5.75 3.03 32.38
C ASN A 587 6.87 2.56 31.43
N ASN A 588 8.00 2.02 31.94
CA ASN A 588 9.13 1.57 31.15
C ASN A 588 9.60 2.60 30.10
N ILE A 589 9.85 3.85 30.55
CA ILE A 589 10.36 4.91 29.70
C ILE A 589 11.81 5.19 30.04
N GLN A 590 12.68 5.12 29.05
CA GLN A 590 14.11 5.39 29.20
C GLN A 590 14.54 6.53 28.27
N GLU A 591 15.46 7.35 28.78
CA GLU A 591 16.06 8.48 28.07
C GLU A 591 17.48 8.13 27.63
N PHE A 592 17.82 8.34 26.39
CA PHE A 592 19.20 8.26 25.88
C PHE A 592 20.00 9.47 26.38
N LYS A 593 21.18 9.20 26.94
CA LYS A 593 21.98 10.22 27.61
C LYS A 593 22.68 11.22 26.66
N TYR A 594 22.82 10.87 25.39
CA TYR A 594 23.68 11.55 24.44
C TYR A 594 22.88 12.07 23.22
N THR A 595 22.06 13.11 23.41
CA THR A 595 21.25 13.69 22.34
C THR A 595 21.75 15.05 21.91
N ASN A 596 21.82 15.30 20.61
CA ASN A 596 22.30 16.57 20.05
C ASN A 596 21.25 17.29 19.19
N GLY A 597 20.03 16.75 19.13
CA GLY A 597 18.93 17.28 18.33
C GLY A 597 19.01 16.95 16.85
N LEU A 598 18.01 17.44 16.11
CA LEU A 598 17.85 17.18 14.67
C LEU A 598 18.96 17.79 13.81
N ILE A 599 19.60 18.87 14.28
CA ILE A 599 20.53 19.74 13.50
C ILE A 599 21.73 20.10 14.37
N TYR A 600 22.96 19.94 13.83
CA TYR A 600 24.20 20.35 14.51
C TYR A 600 25.37 20.49 13.53
N GLY A 601 26.44 21.16 13.97
CA GLY A 601 27.67 21.32 13.19
C GLY A 601 28.57 20.09 13.27
N VAL A 602 29.23 19.75 12.15
CA VAL A 602 30.23 18.67 12.06
C VAL A 602 31.39 19.13 11.16
N LYS A 603 32.55 18.49 11.25
CA LYS A 603 33.67 18.79 10.38
C LYS A 603 33.34 18.62 8.90
N ASN A 604 34.04 19.38 8.04
CA ASN A 604 33.86 19.29 6.59
C ASN A 604 34.19 17.92 6.01
N ASP A 605 35.01 17.14 6.71
CA ASP A 605 35.46 15.82 6.30
C ASP A 605 34.33 14.79 6.28
N LEU A 606 33.19 15.07 6.88
CA LEU A 606 31.98 14.22 6.76
C LEU A 606 31.67 13.85 5.30
N LEU A 607 31.88 14.77 4.37
CA LEU A 607 31.60 14.51 2.94
C LEU A 607 32.63 13.56 2.29
N ASN A 608 33.71 13.21 2.94
CA ASN A 608 34.71 12.25 2.49
C ASN A 608 34.37 10.81 2.89
N THR A 609 33.34 10.60 3.74
CA THR A 609 32.90 9.27 4.22
C THR A 609 32.52 8.36 3.07
N TYR A 610 33.07 7.14 3.05
CA TYR A 610 32.71 6.11 2.07
C TYR A 610 31.36 5.44 2.44
N THR A 611 30.28 6.04 2.00
CA THR A 611 28.91 5.61 2.37
C THR A 611 28.43 4.34 1.66
N GLU A 612 29.27 3.68 0.84
CA GLU A 612 29.00 2.37 0.25
C GLU A 612 29.49 1.19 1.09
N GLU A 613 30.15 1.46 2.25
CA GLU A 613 30.58 0.45 3.20
C GLU A 613 29.39 -0.40 3.68
N GLN A 614 29.56 -1.72 3.69
CA GLN A 614 28.53 -2.69 4.08
C GLN A 614 28.68 -3.16 5.54
N ASN A 615 29.82 -2.87 6.18
CA ASN A 615 30.03 -3.15 7.59
C ASN A 615 29.52 -1.97 8.42
N PRO A 616 28.43 -2.15 9.19
CA PRO A 616 27.79 -1.05 9.91
C PRO A 616 28.72 -0.39 10.94
N PHE A 617 29.62 -1.13 11.55
CA PHE A 617 30.54 -0.59 12.55
C PHE A 617 31.66 0.24 11.91
N THR A 618 32.20 -0.21 10.77
CA THR A 618 33.16 0.55 9.99
C THR A 618 32.55 1.84 9.47
N LEU A 619 31.34 1.77 8.92
CA LEU A 619 30.62 2.95 8.43
C LEU A 619 30.36 3.96 9.57
N GLN A 620 29.89 3.50 10.71
CA GLN A 620 29.63 4.37 11.86
C GLN A 620 30.93 4.98 12.42
N ASN A 621 32.04 4.23 12.47
CA ASN A 621 33.35 4.77 12.81
C ASN A 621 33.78 5.89 11.87
N GLU A 622 33.66 5.66 10.56
CA GLU A 622 34.08 6.62 9.54
C GLU A 622 33.23 7.90 9.58
N ILE A 623 31.91 7.74 9.84
CA ILE A 623 31.02 8.90 10.06
C ILE A 623 31.50 9.71 11.27
N MET A 624 31.79 9.05 12.40
CA MET A 624 32.21 9.74 13.61
C MET A 624 33.61 10.35 13.48
N ASP A 625 34.56 9.67 12.86
CA ASP A 625 35.92 10.19 12.62
C ASP A 625 35.84 11.44 11.73
N ASN A 626 35.16 11.35 10.59
CA ASN A 626 35.02 12.47 9.68
C ASN A 626 34.16 13.62 10.24
N SER A 627 33.26 13.35 11.18
CA SER A 627 32.44 14.37 11.84
C SER A 627 33.16 15.09 12.99
N THR A 628 34.03 14.37 13.73
CA THR A 628 34.60 14.86 15.00
C THR A 628 36.13 14.78 15.05
N GLY A 629 36.78 13.95 14.24
CA GLY A 629 38.19 13.61 14.32
C GLY A 629 38.52 12.53 15.36
N ILE A 630 37.48 11.83 15.86
CA ILE A 630 37.64 10.77 16.88
C ILE A 630 37.29 9.45 16.21
N ASN A 631 38.28 8.57 16.15
CA ASN A 631 38.16 7.27 15.49
C ASN A 631 38.20 6.09 16.47
N ASN A 632 38.01 4.88 15.93
CA ASN A 632 38.08 3.62 16.68
C ASN A 632 37.08 3.52 17.86
N ILE A 633 35.92 4.13 17.73
CA ILE A 633 34.79 3.95 18.67
C ILE A 633 34.35 2.48 18.67
N PHE A 634 34.32 1.86 17.46
CA PHE A 634 34.18 0.41 17.31
C PHE A 634 35.52 -0.20 16.92
N THR A 635 35.95 -1.23 17.64
CA THR A 635 37.19 -1.98 17.37
C THR A 635 36.84 -3.44 17.12
N LYS A 636 37.27 -4.01 15.98
CA LYS A 636 36.99 -5.41 15.66
C LYS A 636 37.58 -6.34 16.69
N SER A 637 36.73 -7.13 17.33
CA SER A 637 37.14 -8.10 18.37
C SER A 637 37.77 -9.32 17.72
N LYS A 638 38.82 -9.86 18.39
CA LYS A 638 39.45 -11.12 18.00
C LYS A 638 39.07 -12.20 19.00
N TYR A 639 38.62 -13.36 18.49
CA TYR A 639 38.39 -14.48 19.38
C TYR A 639 39.70 -15.05 19.92
N LEU A 640 39.66 -15.50 21.17
CA LEU A 640 40.81 -16.13 21.88
C LEU A 640 40.97 -17.58 21.42
N LYS A 641 39.87 -18.28 21.26
CA LYS A 641 39.79 -19.66 20.78
C LYS A 641 38.49 -19.93 20.06
N ASN A 642 38.50 -20.98 19.24
CA ASN A 642 37.29 -21.58 18.67
C ASN A 642 37.30 -23.09 18.94
N GLU A 643 36.10 -23.64 19.08
CA GLU A 643 35.88 -25.06 19.33
C GLU A 643 34.76 -25.52 18.39
N GLU A 644 35.05 -26.56 17.59
CA GLU A 644 34.05 -27.18 16.73
C GLU A 644 33.25 -28.18 17.56
N LEU A 645 31.96 -27.88 17.79
CA LEU A 645 31.05 -28.70 18.59
C LEU A 645 30.38 -29.78 17.75
N TYR A 646 30.17 -29.51 16.44
CA TYR A 646 29.52 -30.42 15.54
C TYR A 646 29.93 -30.11 14.10
N ASN A 647 30.05 -31.16 13.26
CA ASN A 647 30.39 -31.05 11.86
C ASN A 647 29.92 -32.29 11.12
N ASP A 648 29.05 -32.09 10.10
CA ASP A 648 28.57 -33.13 9.20
C ASP A 648 28.33 -32.59 7.79
N ASN A 649 27.69 -33.39 6.94
CA ASN A 649 27.34 -33.00 5.56
C ASN A 649 26.26 -31.87 5.51
N ASN A 650 25.51 -31.63 6.58
CA ASN A 650 24.43 -30.64 6.67
C ASN A 650 24.93 -29.28 7.19
N GLY A 651 26.10 -29.24 7.84
CA GLY A 651 26.68 -28.03 8.34
C GLY A 651 27.61 -28.23 9.51
N SER A 652 28.04 -27.12 10.12
CA SER A 652 28.92 -27.12 11.29
C SER A 652 28.43 -26.18 12.38
N ILE A 653 28.74 -26.52 13.65
CA ILE A 653 28.47 -25.67 14.82
C ILE A 653 29.81 -25.36 15.46
N ILE A 654 30.14 -24.08 15.57
CA ILE A 654 31.43 -23.63 16.10
C ILE A 654 31.16 -22.63 17.22
N LYS A 655 31.81 -22.85 18.37
CA LYS A 655 31.81 -21.95 19.50
C LYS A 655 33.06 -21.08 19.45
N PHE A 656 32.89 -19.76 19.52
CA PHE A 656 33.94 -18.77 19.58
C PHE A 656 33.97 -18.12 20.94
N THR A 657 35.12 -18.08 21.60
CA THR A 657 35.31 -17.36 22.87
C THR A 657 36.05 -16.05 22.58
N TYR A 658 35.44 -14.94 22.89
CA TYR A 658 35.98 -13.59 22.73
C TYR A 658 36.46 -13.06 24.08
N LYS A 659 37.52 -12.24 24.08
CA LYS A 659 37.87 -11.42 25.22
C LYS A 659 36.93 -10.22 25.26
N ASN A 660 36.33 -9.96 26.40
CA ASN A 660 35.58 -8.76 26.66
C ASN A 660 36.56 -7.66 27.11
N ASN A 661 36.80 -6.68 26.27
CA ASN A 661 37.71 -5.56 26.59
C ASN A 661 36.93 -4.35 27.17
N TYR A 662 35.63 -4.29 26.93
CA TYR A 662 34.70 -3.24 27.35
C TYR A 662 33.36 -3.90 27.70
N ASP A 663 32.53 -3.24 28.50
CA ASP A 663 31.26 -3.80 28.98
C ASP A 663 30.22 -4.03 27.83
N ASN A 664 30.43 -3.45 26.64
CA ASN A 664 29.54 -3.55 25.48
C ASN A 664 30.29 -4.09 24.28
N MET A 665 29.77 -5.16 23.72
CA MET A 665 30.14 -5.69 22.39
C MET A 665 28.92 -5.72 21.48
N TYR A 666 29.16 -5.69 20.17
CA TYR A 666 28.11 -5.76 19.18
C TYR A 666 28.36 -6.89 18.21
N PHE A 667 27.30 -7.65 17.93
CA PHE A 667 27.30 -8.71 16.93
C PHE A 667 26.43 -8.27 15.75
N PHE A 668 26.87 -8.62 14.53
CA PHE A 668 26.10 -8.41 13.32
C PHE A 668 26.42 -9.49 12.28
N THR A 669 25.39 -9.99 11.60
CA THR A 669 25.53 -10.82 10.40
C THR A 669 24.44 -10.51 9.38
N ASN A 670 24.78 -10.67 8.10
CA ASN A 670 23.87 -10.69 6.98
C ASN A 670 24.10 -11.93 6.08
N SER A 671 24.79 -12.93 6.62
CA SER A 671 25.15 -14.14 5.90
C SER A 671 23.97 -15.09 5.76
N SER A 672 23.69 -15.54 4.55
CA SER A 672 22.73 -16.61 4.26
C SER A 672 23.27 -18.01 4.62
N PHE A 673 24.55 -18.14 4.99
CA PHE A 673 25.18 -19.39 5.40
C PHE A 673 25.08 -19.66 6.91
N ILE A 674 24.73 -18.65 7.70
CA ILE A 674 24.46 -18.81 9.13
C ILE A 674 22.98 -19.17 9.29
N LYS A 675 22.72 -20.32 9.91
CA LYS A 675 21.36 -20.76 10.22
C LYS A 675 20.88 -20.21 11.57
N PHE A 676 21.75 -20.21 12.55
CA PHE A 676 21.48 -19.69 13.89
C PHE A 676 22.78 -19.26 14.60
N PHE A 677 22.62 -18.50 15.66
CA PHE A 677 23.70 -18.26 16.62
C PHE A 677 23.14 -18.18 18.05
N ILE A 678 23.98 -18.47 19.05
CA ILE A 678 23.64 -18.39 20.47
C ILE A 678 24.56 -17.38 21.13
N ILE A 679 24.00 -16.42 21.84
CA ILE A 679 24.71 -15.45 22.67
C ILE A 679 24.06 -15.46 24.04
N GLY A 680 24.85 -15.77 25.10
CA GLY A 680 24.30 -15.99 26.42
C GLY A 680 23.28 -17.13 26.42
N GLU A 681 22.05 -16.85 26.87
CA GLU A 681 20.97 -17.83 26.96
C GLU A 681 20.00 -17.76 25.74
N THR A 682 20.24 -16.90 24.76
CA THR A 682 19.32 -16.68 23.62
C THR A 682 19.87 -17.30 22.36
N LEU A 683 19.07 -18.16 21.77
CA LEU A 683 19.25 -18.65 20.41
C LEU A 683 18.54 -17.72 19.43
N TYR A 684 19.29 -17.18 18.48
CA TYR A 684 18.80 -16.38 17.36
C TYR A 684 18.86 -17.22 16.10
N TYR A 685 17.75 -17.38 15.40
CA TYR A 685 17.71 -18.12 14.14
C TYR A 685 17.53 -17.19 12.93
N LEU A 686 18.18 -17.55 11.82
CA LEU A 686 18.08 -16.87 10.51
C LEU A 686 17.35 -17.72 9.50
N ASP A 687 17.36 -19.03 9.70
CA ASP A 687 16.75 -20.03 8.82
C ASP A 687 15.73 -20.85 9.63
N PRO A 688 14.47 -20.96 9.16
CA PRO A 688 13.45 -21.80 9.82
C PRO A 688 13.88 -23.28 10.01
N ASP A 689 14.80 -23.78 9.16
CA ASP A 689 15.32 -25.13 9.26
C ASP A 689 16.46 -25.30 10.30
N TYR A 690 16.70 -24.28 11.14
CA TYR A 690 17.74 -24.35 12.20
C TYR A 690 17.58 -25.55 13.12
N ALA A 691 16.35 -25.98 13.37
CA ALA A 691 16.04 -27.11 14.24
C ALA A 691 16.73 -28.41 13.80
N ASN A 692 16.90 -28.62 12.49
CA ASN A 692 17.57 -29.80 11.96
C ASN A 692 19.05 -29.85 12.34
N LEU A 693 19.70 -28.70 12.44
CA LEU A 693 21.11 -28.62 12.84
C LEU A 693 21.26 -28.65 14.37
N THR A 694 20.38 -28.02 15.13
CA THR A 694 20.42 -28.02 16.60
C THR A 694 20.16 -29.40 17.19
N THR A 695 19.27 -30.20 16.59
CA THR A 695 19.00 -31.58 17.01
C THR A 695 20.20 -32.50 16.82
N GLY A 696 21.14 -32.17 15.92
CA GLY A 696 22.39 -32.89 15.71
C GLY A 696 23.45 -32.64 16.80
N CYS A 697 23.27 -31.57 17.62
CA CYS A 697 24.22 -31.19 18.69
C CYS A 697 23.49 -31.02 20.03
N PRO A 698 23.28 -32.10 20.81
CA PRO A 698 22.54 -32.05 22.06
C PRO A 698 23.25 -31.26 23.20
N SER A 699 24.47 -30.81 23.00
CA SER A 699 25.21 -29.99 23.96
C SER A 699 24.95 -28.48 23.87
N LEU A 700 24.00 -28.06 23.00
CA LEU A 700 23.61 -26.65 22.91
C LEU A 700 22.71 -26.26 24.07
N GLU A 701 23.12 -25.26 24.84
CA GLU A 701 22.37 -24.71 25.96
C GLU A 701 21.78 -23.35 25.56
N TYR A 702 20.46 -23.21 25.63
CA TYR A 702 19.74 -21.94 25.47
C TYR A 702 18.36 -22.01 26.15
N THR A 703 17.89 -20.88 26.63
CA THR A 703 16.58 -20.77 27.33
C THR A 703 15.55 -20.06 26.46
N TYR A 704 15.99 -19.11 25.62
CA TYR A 704 15.13 -18.27 24.81
C TYR A 704 15.45 -18.48 23.33
N VAL A 705 14.41 -18.34 22.50
CA VAL A 705 14.52 -18.39 21.02
C VAL A 705 13.98 -17.09 20.43
N ASP A 706 14.72 -16.46 19.53
CA ASP A 706 14.35 -15.22 18.87
C ASP A 706 14.60 -15.31 17.35
N ASP A 707 13.75 -14.66 16.56
CA ASP A 707 13.86 -14.59 15.11
C ASP A 707 14.84 -13.48 14.71
N TYR A 708 15.91 -13.86 14.00
CA TYR A 708 16.86 -12.96 13.39
C TYR A 708 16.70 -12.96 11.85
N SER A 709 15.45 -12.99 11.36
CA SER A 709 15.12 -13.12 9.94
C SER A 709 15.64 -11.96 9.08
N GLU A 710 16.01 -10.83 9.70
CA GLU A 710 16.50 -9.66 9.02
C GLU A 710 17.83 -9.15 9.60
N LYS A 711 18.55 -8.32 8.84
CA LYS A 711 19.80 -7.70 9.28
C LYS A 711 19.55 -6.83 10.51
N ARG A 712 20.17 -7.16 11.63
CA ARG A 712 20.13 -6.33 12.84
C ARG A 712 21.38 -6.49 13.70
N ILE A 713 21.63 -5.48 14.51
CA ILE A 713 22.73 -5.44 15.47
C ILE A 713 22.25 -6.02 16.80
N ILE A 714 22.99 -6.94 17.38
CA ILE A 714 22.77 -7.44 18.75
C ILE A 714 23.77 -6.76 19.68
N ASN A 715 23.27 -6.07 20.71
CA ASN A 715 24.09 -5.53 21.80
C ASN A 715 24.34 -6.64 22.84
N ILE A 716 25.60 -6.98 23.06
CA ILE A 716 26.02 -7.98 24.01
C ILE A 716 26.53 -7.26 25.27
N LEU A 717 25.74 -7.30 26.32
CA LEU A 717 26.07 -6.74 27.62
C LEU A 717 26.59 -7.86 28.52
N SER A 718 27.84 -7.77 28.98
CA SER A 718 28.43 -8.77 29.86
C SER A 718 29.53 -8.15 30.73
N THR A 719 29.51 -8.48 31.99
CA THR A 719 30.56 -8.14 32.94
C THR A 719 31.64 -9.23 33.06
N SER A 720 31.47 -10.33 32.32
CA SER A 720 32.45 -11.44 32.29
C SER A 720 33.66 -11.09 31.44
N ASP A 721 34.84 -11.58 31.85
CA ASP A 721 36.10 -11.37 31.09
C ASP A 721 36.09 -11.99 29.68
N THR A 722 35.20 -12.96 29.44
CA THR A 722 35.04 -13.64 28.17
C THR A 722 33.58 -13.82 27.83
N ILE A 723 33.29 -13.82 26.52
CA ILE A 723 31.97 -14.00 25.94
C ILE A 723 32.04 -15.14 24.93
N ASP A 724 31.12 -16.09 25.05
CA ASP A 724 30.98 -17.20 24.13
C ASP A 724 29.86 -16.88 23.10
N ILE A 725 30.16 -17.09 21.83
CA ILE A 725 29.22 -17.00 20.73
C ILE A 725 29.26 -18.31 19.96
N THR A 726 28.18 -19.04 19.96
CA THR A 726 28.04 -20.29 19.21
C THR A 726 27.30 -20.02 17.89
N VAL A 727 27.85 -20.43 16.76
CA VAL A 727 27.30 -20.16 15.44
C VAL A 727 27.11 -21.48 14.68
N GLY A 728 25.91 -21.69 14.18
CA GLY A 728 25.54 -22.81 13.30
C GLY A 728 25.57 -22.39 11.83
N TYR A 729 26.40 -23.04 11.03
CA TYR A 729 26.58 -22.79 9.60
C TYR A 729 25.92 -23.86 8.74
N SER A 730 25.32 -23.45 7.62
CA SER A 730 25.00 -24.34 6.49
C SER A 730 26.21 -24.43 5.57
N ASN A 731 26.80 -25.62 5.43
CA ASN A 731 27.99 -25.88 4.59
C ASN A 731 29.32 -25.17 5.09
N TYR A 732 30.43 -25.44 4.44
CA TYR A 732 31.81 -25.17 4.85
C TYR A 732 32.30 -23.72 4.91
N TYR A 733 31.42 -22.70 4.97
CA TYR A 733 31.83 -21.29 5.02
C TYR A 733 32.00 -20.80 6.45
N LYS A 734 33.21 -20.38 6.81
CA LYS A 734 33.60 -19.86 8.11
C LYS A 734 33.73 -18.32 8.07
N ASN A 735 33.28 -17.65 9.14
CA ASN A 735 33.54 -16.23 9.45
C ASN A 735 32.73 -15.17 8.68
N GLU A 736 31.42 -15.36 8.51
CA GLU A 736 30.53 -14.35 7.89
C GLU A 736 29.71 -13.55 8.93
N PHE A 737 30.28 -13.34 10.10
CA PHE A 737 29.72 -12.46 11.12
C PHE A 737 30.77 -11.48 11.65
N LEU A 738 30.28 -10.41 12.27
CA LEU A 738 31.10 -9.33 12.79
C LEU A 738 30.89 -9.23 14.30
N VAL A 739 31.99 -9.12 15.04
CA VAL A 739 31.96 -8.82 16.48
C VAL A 739 32.89 -7.64 16.72
N TYR A 740 32.36 -6.60 17.37
CA TYR A 740 33.06 -5.38 17.65
C TYR A 740 32.92 -4.98 19.11
N ASP A 741 34.03 -4.56 19.72
CA ASP A 741 34.07 -3.88 21.00
C ASP A 741 33.67 -2.41 20.82
N PHE A 742 32.91 -1.85 21.76
CA PHE A 742 32.51 -0.45 21.77
C PHE A 742 33.25 0.32 22.85
N ASN A 743 33.96 1.37 22.42
CA ASN A 743 34.70 2.24 23.36
C ASN A 743 33.84 3.43 23.77
N HIS A 744 33.22 3.31 24.93
CA HIS A 744 32.33 4.32 25.50
C HIS A 744 33.03 5.67 25.74
N ALA A 745 34.26 5.67 26.23
CA ALA A 745 35.02 6.89 26.51
C ALA A 745 35.37 7.68 25.23
N LEU A 746 35.65 6.99 24.12
CA LEU A 746 35.83 7.67 22.81
C LEU A 746 34.51 8.20 22.24
N PHE A 747 33.45 7.48 22.45
CA PHE A 747 32.10 7.94 22.03
C PHE A 747 31.67 9.18 22.81
N GLU A 748 31.89 9.22 24.14
CA GLU A 748 31.61 10.41 24.96
C GLU A 748 32.40 11.63 24.51
N LYS A 749 33.68 11.48 24.21
CA LYS A 749 34.48 12.57 23.65
C LYS A 749 33.96 13.06 22.31
N ALA A 750 33.49 12.17 21.46
CA ALA A 750 32.91 12.54 20.16
C ALA A 750 31.58 13.28 20.38
N PHE A 751 30.75 12.85 21.31
CA PHE A 751 29.52 13.55 21.68
C PHE A 751 29.82 14.95 22.25
N GLU A 752 30.75 15.09 23.21
CA GLU A 752 31.18 16.38 23.80
C GLU A 752 31.64 17.36 22.69
N TYR A 753 32.37 16.85 21.67
CA TYR A 753 32.74 17.69 20.53
C TYR A 753 31.51 18.19 19.77
N LEU A 754 30.55 17.33 19.45
CA LEU A 754 29.33 17.69 18.71
C LEU A 754 28.39 18.60 19.50
N GLU A 755 28.33 18.47 20.83
CA GLU A 755 27.49 19.25 21.70
C GLU A 755 27.82 20.75 21.66
N ASN A 756 29.10 21.11 21.37
CA ASN A 756 29.51 22.50 21.21
C ASN A 756 28.89 23.19 20.01
N TYR A 757 28.37 22.42 19.06
CA TYR A 757 27.80 22.94 17.81
C TYR A 757 26.32 22.62 17.66
N LYS A 758 25.61 22.54 18.80
CA LYS A 758 24.15 22.29 18.85
C LYS A 758 23.36 23.44 18.26
N PHE A 759 22.27 23.08 17.57
CA PHE A 759 21.35 24.07 17.00
C PHE A 759 20.30 24.49 18.02
N GLU A 760 20.14 25.79 18.24
CA GLU A 760 19.15 26.37 19.14
C GLU A 760 17.89 26.75 18.43
N TYR A 761 16.82 25.99 18.61
CA TYR A 761 15.53 26.23 17.95
C TYR A 761 14.84 27.49 18.46
N THR A 762 14.53 28.42 17.57
CA THR A 762 13.61 29.53 17.85
C THR A 762 12.18 29.15 17.46
N LYS A 763 12.02 28.37 16.39
CA LYS A 763 10.74 27.88 15.87
C LYS A 763 10.86 26.46 15.37
N PHE A 764 9.84 25.63 15.66
CA PHE A 764 9.70 24.31 15.06
C PHE A 764 8.27 24.06 14.58
N LYS A 765 8.11 23.80 13.28
CA LYS A 765 6.95 23.21 12.66
C LYS A 765 7.45 22.19 11.63
N ASN A 766 6.72 21.14 11.41
CA ASN A 766 7.16 20.03 10.52
C ASN A 766 7.71 20.46 9.15
N ASN A 767 7.26 21.59 8.62
CA ASN A 767 7.72 22.13 7.33
C ASN A 767 8.42 23.50 7.43
N ASP A 768 8.69 24.00 8.63
CA ASP A 768 9.28 25.34 8.84
C ASP A 768 10.05 25.36 10.17
N ILE A 769 11.39 25.20 10.08
CA ILE A 769 12.32 25.08 11.20
C ILE A 769 13.20 26.33 11.17
N GLU A 770 13.38 27.00 12.30
CA GLU A 770 14.21 28.18 12.44
C GLU A 770 14.98 28.16 13.76
N GLY A 771 16.23 28.61 13.72
CA GLY A 771 17.07 28.71 14.92
C GLY A 771 18.45 29.24 14.60
N ASN A 772 19.33 29.18 15.60
CA ASN A 772 20.68 29.71 15.53
C ASN A 772 21.68 28.61 15.75
N ILE A 773 22.85 28.77 15.14
CA ILE A 773 24.02 27.91 15.38
C ILE A 773 25.28 28.79 15.46
N THR A 774 26.21 28.41 16.31
CA THR A 774 27.52 29.05 16.39
C THR A 774 28.58 28.05 15.99
N LEU A 775 29.45 28.43 15.06
CA LEU A 775 30.51 27.57 14.49
C LEU A 775 31.87 28.25 14.64
N ASP A 776 32.86 27.52 15.16
CA ASP A 776 34.21 28.03 15.41
C ASP A 776 35.09 28.00 14.13
N GLU A 777 34.68 27.27 13.13
CA GLU A 777 35.34 27.15 11.82
C GLU A 777 34.28 26.96 10.71
N ASN A 778 34.72 26.89 9.46
CA ASN A 778 33.82 26.49 8.38
C ASN A 778 33.44 25.02 8.52
N MET A 779 32.15 24.71 8.67
CA MET A 779 31.65 23.40 8.97
C MET A 779 30.55 22.96 8.02
N ILE A 780 30.22 21.67 8.05
CA ILE A 780 28.98 21.12 7.54
C ILE A 780 27.94 21.22 8.66
N VAL A 781 26.77 21.73 8.35
CA VAL A 781 25.59 21.54 9.20
C VAL A 781 24.93 20.24 8.77
N TYR A 782 25.02 19.26 9.66
CA TYR A 782 24.38 17.96 9.53
C TYR A 782 22.94 18.05 10.00
N THR A 783 22.06 17.32 9.32
CA THR A 783 20.68 17.13 9.80
C THR A 783 20.30 15.65 9.70
N SER A 784 19.53 15.14 10.66
CA SER A 784 18.91 13.82 10.56
C SER A 784 17.57 13.88 9.79
N ILE A 785 17.47 14.77 8.78
CA ILE A 785 16.32 14.93 7.90
C ILE A 785 16.62 14.24 6.57
N PRO A 786 15.74 13.39 6.04
CA PRO A 786 15.90 12.85 4.68
C PRO A 786 16.01 13.96 3.63
N TYR A 787 16.96 13.79 2.73
CA TYR A 787 17.20 14.74 1.64
C TYR A 787 16.02 14.75 0.66
N ASP A 788 15.49 15.95 0.40
CA ASP A 788 14.48 16.20 -0.61
C ASP A 788 14.70 17.58 -1.24
N GLU A 789 14.56 17.69 -2.57
CA GLU A 789 14.68 18.97 -3.30
C GLU A 789 13.66 20.03 -2.82
N GLY A 790 12.62 19.62 -2.12
CA GLY A 790 11.61 20.51 -1.52
C GLY A 790 12.12 21.28 -0.32
N TRP A 791 13.22 20.85 0.35
CA TRP A 791 13.84 21.59 1.43
C TRP A 791 14.63 22.79 0.89
N ASN A 792 14.23 23.98 1.31
CA ASN A 792 14.92 25.24 1.00
C ASN A 792 15.60 25.73 2.27
N VAL A 793 16.92 25.79 2.27
CA VAL A 793 17.73 26.23 3.40
C VAL A 793 18.22 27.64 3.18
N TYR A 794 18.08 28.47 4.20
CA TYR A 794 18.54 29.85 4.24
C TYR A 794 19.49 30.04 5.42
N VAL A 795 20.65 30.63 5.17
CA VAL A 795 21.60 31.07 6.19
C VAL A 795 21.67 32.60 6.13
N ASP A 796 21.34 33.27 7.22
CA ASP A 796 21.26 34.73 7.34
C ASP A 796 20.41 35.35 6.23
N GLY A 797 19.29 34.71 5.91
CA GLY A 797 18.32 35.13 4.89
C GLY A 797 18.73 34.80 3.44
N LYS A 798 19.93 34.28 3.18
CA LYS A 798 20.38 33.87 1.84
C LYS A 798 20.12 32.39 1.62
N LYS A 799 19.45 32.06 0.50
CA LYS A 799 19.26 30.66 0.10
C LYS A 799 20.61 30.04 -0.27
N ILE A 800 20.91 28.88 0.30
CA ILE A 800 22.13 28.13 0.06
C ILE A 800 21.86 26.81 -0.66
N LYS A 801 22.92 26.22 -1.22
CA LYS A 801 22.86 24.90 -1.86
C LYS A 801 22.94 23.80 -0.79
N THR A 802 22.06 22.85 -0.86
CA THR A 802 22.04 21.65 -0.03
C THR A 802 22.68 20.47 -0.75
N GLN A 803 23.11 19.46 -0.01
CA GLN A 803 23.71 18.23 -0.49
C GLN A 803 23.06 17.02 0.22
N ALA A 804 23.17 15.85 -0.40
CA ALA A 804 22.70 14.60 0.20
C ALA A 804 23.90 13.80 0.71
N PHE A 805 24.11 13.74 2.01
CA PHE A 805 25.06 12.83 2.63
C PHE A 805 24.57 11.40 2.53
N GLY A 806 25.41 10.48 2.05
CA GLY A 806 25.03 9.08 1.80
C GLY A 806 23.83 8.93 0.85
N ASN A 807 23.65 9.86 -0.09
CA ASN A 807 22.45 9.96 -0.94
C ASN A 807 21.12 10.04 -0.17
N SER A 808 21.16 10.31 1.13
CA SER A 808 20.01 10.10 2.02
C SER A 808 19.68 11.24 2.97
N LEU A 809 20.68 11.92 3.54
CA LEU A 809 20.49 12.94 4.58
C LEU A 809 20.82 14.35 4.10
N LEU A 810 19.99 15.31 4.53
CA LEU A 810 20.17 16.73 4.18
C LEU A 810 21.36 17.33 4.94
N VAL A 811 22.34 17.83 4.20
CA VAL A 811 23.48 18.56 4.75
C VAL A 811 23.77 19.83 3.94
N PHE A 812 24.46 20.81 4.55
CA PHE A 812 24.87 22.02 3.87
C PHE A 812 26.09 22.66 4.54
N LYS A 813 26.87 23.40 3.75
CA LYS A 813 28.05 24.14 4.22
C LYS A 813 27.63 25.42 4.91
N CYS A 814 28.28 25.73 6.04
CA CYS A 814 28.13 26.98 6.77
C CYS A 814 29.52 27.52 7.16
N SER A 815 29.68 28.85 7.09
CA SER A 815 30.93 29.51 7.45
C SER A 815 31.13 29.58 8.96
N GLN A 816 32.33 29.91 9.42
CA GLN A 816 32.61 30.28 10.79
C GLN A 816 31.73 31.49 11.22
N GLY A 817 31.21 31.47 12.46
CA GLY A 817 30.43 32.57 13.04
C GLY A 817 29.10 32.11 13.63
N LYS A 818 28.31 33.09 14.07
CA LYS A 818 26.92 32.87 14.54
C LYS A 818 25.96 33.12 13.38
N HIS A 819 25.13 32.14 13.09
CA HIS A 819 24.21 32.17 11.93
C HIS A 819 22.77 31.90 12.35
N ASN A 820 21.85 32.61 11.73
CA ASN A 820 20.43 32.28 11.75
C ASN A 820 20.13 31.36 10.56
N ILE A 821 19.58 30.16 10.84
CA ILE A 821 19.27 29.17 9.83
C ILE A 821 17.76 28.93 9.78
N VAL A 822 17.23 28.91 8.56
CA VAL A 822 15.82 28.64 8.30
C VAL A 822 15.71 27.52 7.24
N LEU A 823 15.00 26.45 7.60
CA LEU A 823 14.66 25.34 6.70
C LEU A 823 13.16 25.38 6.41
N LYS A 824 12.78 25.50 5.14
CA LYS A 824 11.37 25.50 4.70
C LYS A 824 11.14 24.42 3.66
N TYR A 825 10.19 23.54 3.94
CA TYR A 825 9.77 22.52 3.00
C TYR A 825 8.59 22.99 2.15
N SER A 826 8.71 22.84 0.85
CA SER A 826 7.64 23.03 -0.12
C SER A 826 7.73 21.92 -1.17
N PRO A 827 6.65 21.17 -1.42
CA PRO A 827 6.68 20.11 -2.41
C PRO A 827 7.18 20.61 -3.76
N PRO A 828 8.12 19.90 -4.42
CA PRO A 828 8.59 20.27 -5.75
C PRO A 828 7.42 20.38 -6.75
N MET A 829 7.45 21.36 -7.66
CA MET A 829 6.41 21.61 -8.67
C MET A 829 5.01 21.98 -8.13
N ILE A 830 4.85 22.29 -6.84
CA ILE A 830 3.53 22.65 -6.28
C ILE A 830 3.02 23.99 -6.86
N LYS A 831 3.91 24.95 -7.12
CA LYS A 831 3.57 26.27 -7.69
C LYS A 831 3.05 26.13 -9.12
N GLU A 832 3.75 25.36 -9.94
CA GLU A 832 3.37 25.04 -11.33
C GLU A 832 2.02 24.32 -11.35
N GLY A 833 1.86 23.31 -10.48
CA GLY A 833 0.62 22.59 -10.33
C GLY A 833 -0.54 23.50 -9.93
N PHE A 834 -0.33 24.42 -9.00
CA PHE A 834 -1.33 25.39 -8.56
C PHE A 834 -1.77 26.33 -9.70
N ILE A 835 -0.81 26.87 -10.45
CA ILE A 835 -1.08 27.72 -11.62
C ILE A 835 -1.93 26.96 -12.65
N ILE A 836 -1.56 25.72 -12.98
CA ILE A 836 -2.31 24.89 -13.94
C ILE A 836 -3.72 24.58 -13.42
N SER A 837 -3.86 24.25 -12.12
CA SER A 837 -5.16 23.97 -11.54
C SER A 837 -6.09 25.20 -11.60
N ILE A 838 -5.61 26.38 -11.22
CA ILE A 838 -6.37 27.62 -11.29
C ILE A 838 -6.71 27.97 -12.74
N ALA A 839 -5.75 27.93 -13.66
CA ALA A 839 -5.99 28.21 -15.08
C ALA A 839 -7.05 27.28 -15.66
N SER A 840 -7.02 25.99 -15.32
CA SER A 840 -8.03 25.02 -15.78
C SER A 840 -9.43 25.33 -15.25
N ILE A 841 -9.54 25.72 -13.98
CA ILE A 841 -10.83 26.14 -13.37
C ILE A 841 -11.37 27.39 -14.08
N ILE A 842 -10.51 28.38 -14.35
CA ILE A 842 -10.89 29.60 -15.08
C ILE A 842 -11.39 29.25 -16.48
N ILE A 843 -10.69 28.40 -17.22
CA ILE A 843 -11.12 27.92 -18.57
C ILE A 843 -12.51 27.28 -18.49
N LEU A 844 -12.78 26.45 -17.49
CA LEU A 844 -14.07 25.80 -17.31
C LEU A 844 -15.20 26.81 -17.03
N ILE A 845 -14.93 27.85 -16.23
CA ILE A 845 -15.87 28.93 -15.90
C ILE A 845 -16.17 29.79 -17.15
N ILE A 846 -15.12 30.22 -17.86
CA ILE A 846 -15.27 31.03 -19.07
C ILE A 846 -16.05 30.27 -20.14
N ARG A 847 -15.69 29.01 -20.40
CA ARG A 847 -16.43 28.15 -21.34
C ARG A 847 -17.92 28.05 -20.99
N LYS A 848 -18.27 27.94 -19.71
CA LYS A 848 -19.66 27.90 -19.24
C LYS A 848 -20.39 29.22 -19.53
N LYS A 849 -19.72 30.38 -19.30
CA LYS A 849 -20.27 31.72 -19.61
C LYS A 849 -20.46 31.94 -21.11
N VAL A 850 -19.45 31.62 -21.91
CA VAL A 850 -19.50 31.77 -23.39
C VAL A 850 -20.61 30.93 -23.98
N ILE A 851 -20.76 29.64 -23.54
CA ILE A 851 -21.87 28.79 -24.03
C ILE A 851 -23.24 29.36 -23.60
N LYS A 852 -23.33 29.98 -22.42
CA LYS A 852 -24.56 30.62 -21.96
C LYS A 852 -24.92 31.88 -22.75
N LEU A 853 -23.89 32.67 -23.11
CA LEU A 853 -24.07 33.86 -23.96
C LEU A 853 -24.43 33.52 -25.43
N LEU A 854 -23.87 32.42 -25.96
CA LEU A 854 -24.16 31.95 -27.31
C LEU A 854 -25.51 31.22 -27.44
N LYS A 855 -26.20 30.94 -26.32
CA LYS A 855 -27.57 30.37 -26.28
C LYS A 855 -28.69 31.39 -26.08
N VAL A 856 -28.36 32.67 -25.93
CA VAL A 856 -29.27 33.81 -25.99
C VAL A 856 -29.21 34.35 -27.40
#